data_2bdb1e6bec146089b96ffa774f015287
#
_entry.id   2bdb1e6bec146089b96ffa774f015287
#
_cell.length_a   1.000
_cell.length_b   1.000
_cell.length_c   1.000
_cell.angle_alpha   90.00
_cell.angle_beta   90.00
_cell.angle_gamma   90.00
#
_symmetry.space_group_name_H-M   'P 1'
#
loop_
_entity.id
_entity.type
_entity.pdbx_description
1 polymer ?
#
loop_
_entity_poly.entity_id
_entity_poly.type
_entity_poly.pdbx_seq_one_letter_code
_entity_poly.pdbx_strand_id
1 'polypeptide(L)'
;MKRHILLFAFLLCSAGRIGAQDSGSNWIKTRTAISETGTTITDITYYNGLGLPSQTTNVRASVNGYNIVTPIVYDALLRSDATAYLPFEATYYSDEEELPNSTAISEQRNYYEERYSSDYERSFTEKVYEASPLGRVRKQALPGYMKDYEVLYTEFDYRTNDTDEVRWLAVGVDGELVCEGCHDAGTLSCTVTTDPDDHVVQSFTDGLGRTLLSRTFDDDEPIDTYSVYDDYGRLRWVVTPEGSYLLSDSLTVPVDDDFAEKYCYVYTYNDRGLMVEKRMPGREAEYMRYDEGDRLRVSQDGNLRAKKQWISYSYDALGRVQEQSLAVEAELIPIRSQAGVSIGEPIESVEPPYLGSSVPLRKYVYDTYPSEVQAAGLDFQSIEGLTATDGESLRYDNATGSLTYEKLAVLANDTITGYHQRACYYDYKGRLIQIVERDTEDGILCTSKRYDFVGNLIAQRESYTRAGKTDDIDRTFTYDDRGRLLNETTQVNGGEEAVVYYEYDELGRLAARRLGEGTSAIAEQSEYDIRSWLTKKSSELFDMSLGHSYTGNITSWQWQHKGDPSGDGPQNRYVFTYDGLSRLANTTQYVNGELNKQNVERFLTYDRNGNLLTLIRYADGVQSSNRQYTYIGNRLDRMEKDKVIAWDEIEIHPGGPAIVVPEKVTEDNGTAALDAEISIDTSAVIRPVDRGSSCIHVMRTTATAI
;
A
#
# COMPACT_ATOMS: atom_id res chain seq x y z
N MET A 1 24.94 -2.40 42.73
CA MET A 1 23.60 -2.06 43.24
C MET A 1 23.45 -0.54 43.33
N LYS A 2 23.63 0.21 42.24
CA LYS A 2 23.41 1.68 42.15
C LYS A 2 23.31 2.15 40.69
N ARG A 3 22.49 1.48 39.83
CA ARG A 3 22.25 1.90 38.44
C ARG A 3 20.82 1.62 37.91
N HIS A 4 19.85 1.38 38.79
CA HIS A 4 18.46 1.05 38.39
C HIS A 4 17.42 2.09 38.80
N ILE A 5 17.76 3.36 38.92
CA ILE A 5 16.80 4.44 39.19
C ILE A 5 17.04 5.59 38.20
N LEU A 6 16.77 5.37 36.89
CA LEU A 6 16.77 6.47 35.91
C LEU A 6 15.96 6.12 34.64
N LEU A 7 14.98 5.24 34.76
CA LEU A 7 14.17 4.84 33.57
C LEU A 7 12.69 5.26 33.65
N PHE A 8 12.33 6.23 34.50
CA PHE A 8 10.93 6.73 34.58
C PHE A 8 10.82 8.25 34.59
N ALA A 9 11.74 8.99 33.99
CA ALA A 9 11.77 10.45 34.08
C ALA A 9 12.02 11.18 32.76
N PHE A 10 11.68 10.62 31.61
CA PHE A 10 11.79 11.36 30.32
C PHE A 10 10.49 11.38 29.51
N LEU A 11 9.33 11.17 30.13
CA LEU A 11 8.08 11.77 29.71
C LEU A 11 7.77 12.97 30.61
N LEU A 12 8.78 13.83 30.76
CA LEU A 12 8.54 15.20 31.16
C LEU A 12 8.14 15.93 29.88
N CYS A 13 6.82 16.00 29.60
CA CYS A 13 6.27 17.23 29.06
C CYS A 13 6.93 18.35 29.88
N SER A 14 7.92 19.02 29.32
CA SER A 14 8.34 20.31 29.85
C SER A 14 7.12 21.19 29.70
N ALA A 15 6.30 21.27 30.77
CA ALA A 15 5.30 22.30 30.87
C ALA A 15 6.05 23.61 30.66
N GLY A 16 5.98 24.11 29.42
CA GLY A 16 6.53 25.40 29.07
C GLY A 16 5.99 26.39 30.07
N ARG A 17 6.84 27.29 30.52
CA ARG A 17 6.38 28.42 31.30
C ARG A 17 5.27 29.09 30.49
N ILE A 18 4.07 29.14 31.04
CA ILE A 18 2.99 30.02 30.57
C ILE A 18 3.47 31.42 30.92
N GLY A 19 4.20 32.03 30.00
CA GLY A 19 4.54 33.45 30.07
C GLY A 19 3.49 34.18 29.26
N ALA A 20 2.63 34.94 29.92
CA ALA A 20 1.85 35.98 29.23
C ALA A 20 2.87 36.99 28.73
N GLN A 21 3.15 36.99 27.43
CA GLN A 21 3.92 38.03 26.78
C GLN A 21 2.92 39.03 26.19
N ASP A 22 3.25 40.31 26.16
CA ASP A 22 2.40 41.45 25.78
C ASP A 22 1.83 41.45 24.34
N SER A 23 1.87 40.37 23.64
CA SER A 23 1.29 40.14 22.31
C SER A 23 -0.03 39.38 22.36
N GLY A 24 -0.92 39.63 23.23
CA GLY A 24 -2.35 39.20 23.22
C GLY A 24 -2.71 37.73 22.86
N SER A 25 -1.78 36.91 22.50
CA SER A 25 -1.94 35.53 22.03
C SER A 25 -1.39 34.52 23.03
N ASN A 26 -2.14 33.46 23.31
CA ASN A 26 -1.65 32.31 24.06
C ASN A 26 -0.91 31.34 23.11
N TRP A 27 0.17 30.71 23.58
CA TRP A 27 0.88 29.72 22.78
C TRP A 27 1.43 28.57 23.62
N ILE A 28 1.67 27.43 22.97
CA ILE A 28 2.38 26.28 23.50
C ILE A 28 3.61 26.06 22.63
N LYS A 29 4.78 26.10 23.25
CA LYS A 29 6.06 25.83 22.61
C LYS A 29 6.56 24.46 23.03
N THR A 30 6.73 23.57 22.05
CA THR A 30 7.28 22.23 22.24
C THR A 30 8.72 22.21 21.77
N ARG A 31 9.64 21.73 22.61
CA ARG A 31 11.02 21.49 22.24
C ARG A 31 11.33 20.01 22.35
N THR A 32 11.72 19.42 21.23
CA THR A 32 12.08 18.01 21.15
C THR A 32 13.60 17.89 20.99
N ALA A 33 14.26 17.19 21.94
CA ALA A 33 15.69 16.93 21.83
C ALA A 33 15.98 15.96 20.69
N ILE A 34 16.95 16.31 19.85
CA ILE A 34 17.38 15.51 18.68
C ILE A 34 18.83 15.05 18.79
N SER A 35 19.55 15.45 19.83
CA SER A 35 20.92 15.01 20.10
C SER A 35 21.18 14.88 21.59
N GLU A 36 22.20 14.11 21.96
CA GLU A 36 22.69 13.99 23.34
C GLU A 36 23.32 15.29 23.84
N THR A 37 23.81 16.15 22.93
CA THR A 37 24.41 17.45 23.24
C THR A 37 23.40 18.56 23.49
N GLY A 38 22.08 18.24 23.36
CA GLY A 38 20.98 19.15 23.67
C GLY A 38 20.48 19.99 22.50
N THR A 39 20.83 19.64 21.26
CA THR A 39 20.19 20.23 20.07
C THR A 39 18.70 19.91 20.10
N THR A 40 17.86 20.90 19.83
CA THR A 40 16.40 20.75 19.86
C THR A 40 15.75 21.32 18.61
N ILE A 41 14.70 20.67 18.13
CA ILE A 41 13.72 21.26 17.22
C ILE A 41 12.62 21.92 18.06
N THR A 42 12.03 22.98 17.52
CA THR A 42 11.01 23.77 18.19
C THR A 42 9.78 23.89 17.31
N ASP A 43 8.61 23.57 17.89
CA ASP A 43 7.33 23.75 17.26
C ASP A 43 6.44 24.60 18.18
N ILE A 44 5.69 25.56 17.62
CA ILE A 44 4.84 26.48 18.37
C ILE A 44 3.42 26.38 17.83
N THR A 45 2.46 26.21 18.72
CA THR A 45 1.04 26.34 18.40
C THR A 45 0.50 27.58 19.11
N TYR A 46 -0.04 28.53 18.35
CA TYR A 46 -0.69 29.73 18.85
C TYR A 46 -2.19 29.48 19.00
N TYR A 47 -2.81 30.13 19.97
CA TYR A 47 -4.21 29.97 20.32
C TYR A 47 -4.92 31.31 20.35
N ASN A 48 -6.11 31.35 19.78
CA ASN A 48 -6.97 32.55 19.85
C ASN A 48 -7.60 32.74 21.24
N GLY A 49 -8.37 33.82 21.40
CA GLY A 49 -9.02 34.14 22.65
C GLY A 49 -10.05 33.12 23.16
N LEU A 50 -10.44 32.14 22.33
CA LEU A 50 -11.32 31.02 22.70
C LEU A 50 -10.54 29.78 23.11
N GLY A 51 -9.21 29.82 23.08
CA GLY A 51 -8.34 28.66 23.34
C GLY A 51 -8.28 27.66 22.18
N LEU A 52 -8.67 28.05 20.97
CA LEU A 52 -8.56 27.24 19.76
C LEU A 52 -7.27 27.58 19.02
N PRO A 53 -6.56 26.59 18.41
CA PRO A 53 -5.36 26.84 17.61
C PRO A 53 -5.63 27.85 16.50
N SER A 54 -4.80 28.89 16.38
CA SER A 54 -4.87 29.91 15.31
C SER A 54 -3.77 29.76 14.27
N GLN A 55 -2.62 29.19 14.67
CA GLN A 55 -1.48 28.99 13.80
C GLN A 55 -0.57 27.90 14.37
N THR A 56 0.04 27.11 13.50
CA THR A 56 1.21 26.30 13.85
C THR A 56 2.44 26.82 13.14
N THR A 57 3.58 26.84 13.86
CA THR A 57 4.86 27.28 13.35
C THR A 57 5.92 26.24 13.70
N ASN A 58 6.49 25.61 12.68
CA ASN A 58 7.65 24.75 12.81
C ASN A 58 8.89 25.64 12.62
N VAL A 59 9.58 25.94 13.71
CA VAL A 59 10.67 26.93 13.75
C VAL A 59 11.86 26.41 12.96
N ARG A 60 12.32 27.20 11.98
CA ARG A 60 13.46 26.89 11.08
C ARG A 60 13.36 25.51 10.42
N ALA A 61 12.14 25.12 10.04
CA ALA A 61 11.91 23.79 9.50
C ALA A 61 12.16 23.67 7.99
N SER A 62 12.21 24.80 7.28
CA SER A 62 12.57 24.79 5.85
C SER A 62 14.05 24.50 5.64
N VAL A 63 14.42 24.09 4.45
CA VAL A 63 15.82 23.90 4.04
C VAL A 63 16.61 25.20 4.03
N ASN A 64 15.92 26.34 3.88
CA ASN A 64 16.51 27.68 3.89
C ASN A 64 16.69 28.24 5.32
N GLY A 65 16.28 27.49 6.34
CA GLY A 65 16.36 27.89 7.75
C GLY A 65 15.24 28.85 8.18
N TYR A 66 14.16 28.96 7.39
CA TYR A 66 12.98 29.76 7.74
C TYR A 66 11.90 28.90 8.42
N ASN A 67 10.91 29.57 8.99
CA ASN A 67 9.78 28.91 9.63
C ASN A 67 8.81 28.34 8.58
N ILE A 68 8.26 27.18 8.86
CA ILE A 68 7.09 26.67 8.15
C ILE A 68 5.86 27.01 8.97
N VAL A 69 4.98 27.79 8.39
CA VAL A 69 3.77 28.33 9.04
C VAL A 69 2.53 27.72 8.39
N THR A 70 1.56 27.30 9.22
CA THR A 70 0.23 26.86 8.77
C THR A 70 -0.81 27.71 9.47
N PRO A 71 -1.53 28.58 8.76
CA PRO A 71 -2.66 29.34 9.33
C PRO A 71 -3.83 28.42 9.58
N ILE A 72 -4.54 28.63 10.68
CA ILE A 72 -5.76 27.89 11.05
C ILE A 72 -6.90 28.89 11.21
N VAL A 73 -7.92 28.72 10.41
CA VAL A 73 -9.14 29.54 10.44
C VAL A 73 -10.35 28.69 10.81
N TYR A 74 -11.37 29.35 11.28
CA TYR A 74 -12.61 28.70 11.72
C TYR A 74 -13.80 29.29 11.00
N ASP A 75 -14.76 28.45 10.65
CA ASP A 75 -16.07 28.92 10.19
C ASP A 75 -16.93 29.41 11.38
N ALA A 76 -18.16 29.82 11.09
CA ALA A 76 -19.10 30.31 12.11
C ALA A 76 -19.49 29.26 13.17
N LEU A 77 -19.27 27.97 12.89
CA LEU A 77 -19.51 26.84 13.81
C LEU A 77 -18.23 26.33 14.46
N LEU A 78 -17.12 27.07 14.36
CA LEU A 78 -15.82 26.77 14.93
C LEU A 78 -15.19 25.47 14.36
N ARG A 79 -15.43 25.15 13.08
CA ARG A 79 -14.78 24.05 12.37
C ARG A 79 -13.54 24.57 11.67
N SER A 80 -12.37 24.01 11.98
CA SER A 80 -11.09 24.39 11.38
C SER A 80 -10.85 23.74 10.03
N ASP A 81 -11.57 22.66 9.71
CA ASP A 81 -11.44 21.92 8.45
C ASP A 81 -12.36 22.41 7.33
N ALA A 82 -13.21 23.42 7.61
CA ALA A 82 -14.00 24.10 6.58
C ALA A 82 -13.10 24.77 5.52
N THR A 83 -11.96 25.33 5.96
CA THR A 83 -10.89 25.84 5.08
C THR A 83 -9.56 25.51 5.72
N ALA A 84 -8.88 24.47 5.23
CA ALA A 84 -7.60 24.00 5.74
C ALA A 84 -6.48 24.46 4.81
N TYR A 85 -5.76 25.51 5.20
CA TYR A 85 -4.66 26.08 4.44
C TYR A 85 -3.45 25.15 4.41
N LEU A 86 -2.72 25.14 3.28
CA LEU A 86 -1.44 24.45 3.16
C LEU A 86 -0.34 25.21 3.94
N PRO A 87 0.69 24.52 4.42
CA PRO A 87 1.85 25.14 5.05
C PRO A 87 2.66 25.94 4.02
N PHE A 88 3.36 26.99 4.48
CA PHE A 88 4.23 27.79 3.64
C PHE A 88 5.49 28.23 4.37
N GLU A 89 6.54 28.57 3.64
CA GLU A 89 7.77 29.13 4.19
C GLU A 89 7.62 30.65 4.43
N ALA A 90 7.76 31.06 5.69
CA ALA A 90 7.67 32.46 6.10
C ALA A 90 9.07 33.08 6.21
N THR A 91 9.44 33.96 5.26
CA THR A 91 10.82 34.45 5.11
C THR A 91 11.16 35.71 5.93
N TYR A 92 10.16 36.38 6.51
CA TYR A 92 10.36 37.73 7.07
C TYR A 92 10.15 37.84 8.58
N TYR A 93 9.94 36.73 9.30
CA TYR A 93 9.47 36.78 10.69
C TYR A 93 10.44 36.14 11.66
N SER A 94 10.50 36.72 12.88
CA SER A 94 11.30 36.16 13.94
C SER A 94 10.82 34.78 14.38
N ASP A 95 11.70 34.00 14.96
CA ASP A 95 11.48 32.60 15.31
C ASP A 95 10.27 32.36 16.23
N GLU A 96 9.78 33.40 16.93
CA GLU A 96 8.79 33.24 18.02
C GLU A 96 7.57 34.17 17.91
N GLU A 97 7.37 34.84 16.77
CA GLU A 97 6.22 35.73 16.57
C GLU A 97 5.08 35.05 15.84
N GLU A 98 3.85 35.23 16.36
CA GLU A 98 2.63 34.85 15.64
C GLU A 98 2.39 35.83 14.50
N LEU A 99 2.11 35.32 13.32
CA LEU A 99 1.61 36.13 12.23
C LEU A 99 0.12 36.40 12.44
N PRO A 100 -0.36 37.65 12.35
CA PRO A 100 -1.82 37.87 12.30
C PRO A 100 -2.41 37.02 11.17
N ASN A 101 -3.56 36.35 11.39
CA ASN A 101 -4.16 35.42 10.43
C ASN A 101 -4.32 36.02 9.02
N SER A 102 -4.70 37.31 8.92
CA SER A 102 -4.81 37.99 7.63
C SER A 102 -3.47 38.08 6.90
N THR A 103 -2.38 38.33 7.64
CA THR A 103 -1.02 38.39 7.10
C THR A 103 -0.55 36.99 6.72
N ALA A 104 -0.75 35.99 7.59
CA ALA A 104 -0.37 34.60 7.31
C ALA A 104 -1.06 34.05 6.06
N ILE A 105 -2.33 34.34 5.85
CA ILE A 105 -3.08 33.92 4.65
C ILE A 105 -2.58 34.65 3.40
N SER A 106 -2.29 35.96 3.48
CA SER A 106 -1.77 36.70 2.32
C SER A 106 -0.36 36.25 1.94
N GLU A 107 0.52 36.00 2.91
CA GLU A 107 1.86 35.47 2.67
C GLU A 107 1.81 34.05 2.11
N GLN A 108 0.93 33.22 2.62
CA GLN A 108 0.69 31.88 2.11
C GLN A 108 0.25 31.92 0.64
N ARG A 109 -0.70 32.81 0.30
CA ARG A 109 -1.14 32.98 -1.08
C ARG A 109 0.00 33.44 -1.99
N ASN A 110 0.80 34.44 -1.58
CA ASN A 110 1.95 34.92 -2.35
C ASN A 110 2.97 33.80 -2.57
N TYR A 111 3.26 33.00 -1.52
CA TYR A 111 4.17 31.85 -1.62
C TYR A 111 3.74 30.86 -2.71
N TYR A 112 2.43 30.55 -2.79
CA TYR A 112 1.90 29.63 -3.80
C TYR A 112 1.74 30.27 -5.18
N GLU A 113 1.47 31.58 -5.26
CA GLU A 113 1.40 32.34 -6.52
C GLU A 113 2.75 32.34 -7.25
N GLU A 114 3.85 32.48 -6.55
CA GLU A 114 5.19 32.43 -7.14
C GLU A 114 5.55 31.06 -7.71
N ARG A 115 4.94 29.98 -7.22
CA ARG A 115 5.31 28.59 -7.55
C ARG A 115 4.29 27.88 -8.45
N TYR A 116 3.02 28.25 -8.37
CA TYR A 116 1.90 27.56 -9.05
C TYR A 116 0.99 28.56 -9.73
N SER A 117 1.34 28.96 -10.94
CA SER A 117 0.71 30.07 -11.67
C SER A 117 -0.78 29.92 -11.99
N SER A 118 -1.36 28.69 -11.94
CA SER A 118 -2.78 28.42 -12.21
C SER A 118 -3.58 28.02 -10.98
N ASP A 119 -2.93 27.40 -9.97
CA ASP A 119 -3.61 26.72 -8.86
C ASP A 119 -3.49 27.45 -7.53
N TYR A 120 -2.73 28.55 -7.48
CA TYR A 120 -2.39 29.27 -6.25
C TYR A 120 -3.56 29.87 -5.51
N GLU A 121 -4.62 30.24 -6.23
CA GLU A 121 -5.81 30.85 -5.63
C GLU A 121 -6.52 29.93 -4.65
N ARG A 122 -6.26 28.63 -4.75
CA ARG A 122 -6.82 27.59 -3.91
C ARG A 122 -5.74 26.76 -3.23
N SER A 123 -4.85 27.42 -2.51
CA SER A 123 -3.81 26.78 -1.70
C SER A 123 -4.35 26.24 -0.36
N PHE A 124 -5.53 25.67 -0.37
CA PHE A 124 -6.24 25.10 0.78
C PHE A 124 -7.22 24.00 0.34
N THR A 125 -7.52 23.11 1.26
CA THR A 125 -8.67 22.20 1.16
C THR A 125 -9.91 22.91 1.67
N GLU A 126 -10.99 22.84 0.93
CA GLU A 126 -12.28 23.42 1.32
C GLU A 126 -13.33 22.32 1.53
N LYS A 127 -14.09 22.43 2.61
CA LYS A 127 -15.30 21.63 2.85
C LYS A 127 -16.52 22.54 3.00
N VAL A 128 -17.53 22.24 2.21
CA VAL A 128 -18.83 22.88 2.33
C VAL A 128 -19.77 21.93 3.05
N TYR A 129 -20.31 22.38 4.16
CA TYR A 129 -21.19 21.59 5.00
C TYR A 129 -22.67 21.89 4.70
N GLU A 130 -23.53 20.93 4.96
CA GLU A 130 -24.97 21.17 4.93
C GLU A 130 -25.40 22.15 6.04
N ALA A 131 -26.52 22.81 5.82
CA ALA A 131 -27.10 23.77 6.79
C ALA A 131 -27.81 23.08 7.96
N SER A 132 -27.81 21.75 8.05
CA SER A 132 -28.47 21.01 9.10
C SER A 132 -27.59 20.83 10.34
N PRO A 133 -28.17 20.54 11.51
CA PRO A 133 -27.41 20.23 12.73
C PRO A 133 -26.53 18.96 12.63
N LEU A 134 -26.72 18.10 11.61
CA LEU A 134 -25.91 16.91 11.39
C LEU A 134 -24.49 17.25 10.95
N GLY A 135 -24.27 18.44 10.34
CA GLY A 135 -22.95 18.93 9.97
C GLY A 135 -22.21 18.05 8.98
N ARG A 136 -22.94 17.39 8.06
CA ARG A 136 -22.32 16.52 7.05
C ARG A 136 -21.67 17.34 5.94
N VAL A 137 -20.58 16.84 5.37
CA VAL A 137 -19.90 17.48 4.24
C VAL A 137 -20.73 17.29 2.98
N ARG A 138 -21.07 18.38 2.26
CA ARG A 138 -21.77 18.34 0.98
C ARG A 138 -20.82 18.40 -0.20
N LYS A 139 -19.69 19.11 -0.05
CA LYS A 139 -18.69 19.28 -1.09
C LYS A 139 -17.31 19.37 -0.45
N GLN A 140 -16.33 18.81 -1.12
CA GLN A 140 -14.92 18.94 -0.73
C GLN A 140 -14.08 19.22 -1.96
N ALA A 141 -13.25 20.26 -1.93
CA ALA A 141 -12.25 20.52 -2.94
C ALA A 141 -10.86 20.41 -2.33
N LEU A 142 -9.97 19.68 -3.00
CA LEU A 142 -8.54 19.64 -2.67
C LEU A 142 -7.84 20.90 -3.22
N PRO A 143 -6.60 21.21 -2.77
CA PRO A 143 -5.86 22.34 -3.29
C PRO A 143 -5.73 22.29 -4.81
N GLY A 144 -5.86 23.44 -5.50
CA GLY A 144 -5.72 23.57 -6.93
C GLY A 144 -6.84 22.93 -7.78
N TYR A 145 -7.95 22.49 -7.18
CA TYR A 145 -9.07 21.89 -7.93
C TYR A 145 -9.88 22.96 -8.67
N MET A 146 -9.37 23.39 -9.83
CA MET A 146 -10.05 24.37 -10.70
C MET A 146 -9.98 23.93 -12.16
N LYS A 147 -11.09 24.14 -12.87
CA LYS A 147 -11.19 23.97 -14.33
C LYS A 147 -11.96 25.17 -14.90
N ASP A 148 -11.41 25.85 -15.88
CA ASP A 148 -12.04 26.98 -16.55
C ASP A 148 -12.60 28.05 -15.56
N TYR A 149 -11.85 28.32 -14.46
CA TYR A 149 -12.21 29.21 -13.33
C TYR A 149 -13.34 28.69 -12.43
N GLU A 150 -13.81 27.47 -12.61
CA GLU A 150 -14.76 26.82 -11.73
C GLU A 150 -14.06 25.84 -10.77
N VAL A 151 -14.54 25.82 -9.51
CA VAL A 151 -14.02 24.91 -8.50
C VAL A 151 -14.61 23.53 -8.72
N LEU A 152 -13.73 22.53 -8.82
CA LEU A 152 -14.14 21.13 -8.88
C LEU A 152 -14.23 20.54 -7.47
N TYR A 153 -15.33 19.90 -7.19
CA TYR A 153 -15.59 19.29 -5.88
C TYR A 153 -15.80 17.80 -6.01
N THR A 154 -15.33 17.07 -5.02
CA THR A 154 -15.99 15.81 -4.65
C THR A 154 -17.31 16.18 -3.98
N GLU A 155 -18.43 15.76 -4.53
CA GLU A 155 -19.76 16.06 -4.02
C GLU A 155 -20.32 14.87 -3.23
N PHE A 156 -21.00 15.19 -2.14
CA PHE A 156 -21.66 14.19 -1.29
C PHE A 156 -23.15 14.50 -1.24
N ASP A 157 -23.95 13.54 -1.65
CA ASP A 157 -25.39 13.61 -1.48
C ASP A 157 -25.89 12.53 -0.52
N TYR A 158 -26.88 12.87 0.28
CA TYR A 158 -27.41 12.01 1.33
C TYR A 158 -28.90 11.84 1.14
N ARG A 159 -29.30 10.62 0.88
CA ARG A 159 -30.70 10.23 0.67
C ARG A 159 -30.99 8.92 1.39
N THR A 160 -32.17 8.43 1.27
CA THR A 160 -32.53 7.06 1.62
C THR A 160 -32.68 6.23 0.34
N ASN A 161 -32.77 4.90 0.48
CA ASN A 161 -33.09 4.04 -0.64
C ASN A 161 -34.50 4.27 -1.16
N ASP A 162 -34.70 4.06 -2.46
CA ASP A 162 -35.98 4.03 -3.12
C ASP A 162 -36.62 2.60 -3.09
N THR A 163 -37.85 2.50 -3.56
CA THR A 163 -38.54 1.22 -3.71
C THR A 163 -37.80 0.35 -4.73
N ASP A 164 -37.62 -0.92 -4.40
CA ASP A 164 -36.97 -1.93 -5.26
C ASP A 164 -35.51 -1.62 -5.64
N GLU A 165 -34.86 -0.68 -4.96
CA GLU A 165 -33.49 -0.23 -5.28
C GLU A 165 -32.41 -1.16 -4.70
N VAL A 166 -32.62 -1.70 -3.51
CA VAL A 166 -31.63 -2.50 -2.78
C VAL A 166 -32.24 -3.84 -2.39
N ARG A 167 -31.65 -4.94 -2.82
CA ARG A 167 -32.07 -6.28 -2.45
C ARG A 167 -31.86 -6.54 -0.97
N TRP A 168 -32.80 -7.20 -0.36
CA TRP A 168 -32.68 -7.68 1.01
C TRP A 168 -32.07 -9.09 0.99
N LEU A 169 -30.75 -9.13 1.06
CA LEU A 169 -29.99 -10.36 1.22
C LEU A 169 -29.79 -10.63 2.72
N ALA A 170 -30.08 -11.84 3.16
CA ALA A 170 -29.99 -12.24 4.56
C ALA A 170 -29.30 -13.60 4.72
N VAL A 171 -28.92 -13.93 5.95
CA VAL A 171 -28.41 -15.25 6.33
C VAL A 171 -29.57 -16.08 6.80
N GLY A 172 -29.87 -17.17 6.11
CA GLY A 172 -30.89 -18.10 6.49
C GLY A 172 -30.55 -18.93 7.74
N VAL A 173 -31.48 -19.79 8.16
CA VAL A 173 -31.36 -20.55 9.42
C VAL A 173 -30.17 -21.49 9.44
N ASP A 174 -29.85 -22.08 8.29
CA ASP A 174 -28.75 -23.02 8.12
C ASP A 174 -27.44 -22.29 7.65
N GLY A 175 -27.45 -20.92 7.63
CA GLY A 175 -26.31 -20.11 7.27
C GLY A 175 -26.18 -19.83 5.77
N GLU A 176 -27.11 -20.30 4.97
CA GLU A 176 -27.23 -20.07 3.53
C GLU A 176 -27.53 -18.60 3.21
N LEU A 177 -27.22 -18.17 2.00
CA LEU A 177 -27.61 -16.86 1.50
C LEU A 177 -29.05 -16.92 0.97
N VAL A 178 -29.93 -16.09 1.51
CA VAL A 178 -31.33 -15.97 1.06
C VAL A 178 -31.63 -14.56 0.57
N CYS A 179 -32.55 -14.45 -0.40
CA CYS A 179 -33.10 -13.17 -0.84
C CYS A 179 -34.54 -13.07 -0.37
N GLU A 180 -34.86 -12.08 0.46
CA GLU A 180 -36.19 -11.83 1.02
C GLU A 180 -36.98 -10.77 0.24
N GLY A 181 -36.50 -10.39 -0.96
CA GLY A 181 -37.06 -9.34 -1.80
C GLY A 181 -36.18 -8.10 -1.81
N CYS A 182 -36.75 -6.94 -1.65
CA CYS A 182 -36.04 -5.67 -1.56
C CYS A 182 -36.32 -4.97 -0.22
N HIS A 183 -35.37 -4.14 0.21
CA HIS A 183 -35.58 -3.28 1.36
C HIS A 183 -36.69 -2.26 1.08
N ASP A 184 -37.58 -2.04 2.04
CA ASP A 184 -38.60 -1.01 1.95
C ASP A 184 -37.94 0.37 1.75
N ALA A 185 -38.61 1.23 0.96
CA ALA A 185 -38.14 2.58 0.71
C ALA A 185 -37.94 3.35 2.02
N GLY A 186 -36.84 4.08 2.13
CA GLY A 186 -36.54 4.91 3.30
C GLY A 186 -35.96 4.17 4.51
N THR A 187 -35.65 2.86 4.41
CA THR A 187 -35.10 2.08 5.54
C THR A 187 -33.58 2.09 5.60
N LEU A 188 -32.90 2.38 4.48
CA LEU A 188 -31.45 2.48 4.40
C LEU A 188 -31.00 3.90 4.15
N SER A 189 -29.86 4.28 4.74
CA SER A 189 -29.20 5.54 4.41
C SER A 189 -28.30 5.32 3.19
N CYS A 190 -28.41 6.20 2.20
CA CYS A 190 -27.54 6.20 1.03
C CYS A 190 -26.66 7.45 1.01
N THR A 191 -25.35 7.25 0.92
CA THR A 191 -24.39 8.31 0.61
C THR A 191 -23.97 8.17 -0.85
N VAL A 192 -24.22 9.19 -1.65
CA VAL A 192 -23.75 9.29 -3.04
C VAL A 192 -22.53 10.18 -3.05
N THR A 193 -21.42 9.68 -3.57
CA THR A 193 -20.18 10.44 -3.74
C THR A 193 -19.90 10.55 -5.21
N THR A 194 -19.77 11.78 -5.71
CA THR A 194 -19.33 12.06 -7.09
C THR A 194 -17.97 12.75 -7.02
N ASP A 195 -16.97 12.18 -7.65
CA ASP A 195 -15.64 12.74 -7.68
C ASP A 195 -15.47 13.81 -8.79
N PRO A 196 -14.34 14.55 -8.82
CA PRO A 196 -14.10 15.57 -9.86
C PRO A 196 -13.89 15.04 -11.28
N ASP A 197 -13.74 13.76 -11.47
CA ASP A 197 -13.67 13.06 -12.77
C ASP A 197 -15.03 12.41 -13.14
N ASP A 198 -16.12 12.80 -12.43
CA ASP A 198 -17.51 12.36 -12.61
C ASP A 198 -17.78 10.88 -12.25
N HIS A 199 -16.89 10.19 -11.54
CA HIS A 199 -17.18 8.85 -11.06
C HIS A 199 -18.12 8.90 -9.85
N VAL A 200 -19.14 8.04 -9.89
CA VAL A 200 -20.18 7.97 -8.85
C VAL A 200 -20.04 6.69 -8.03
N VAL A 201 -20.08 6.84 -6.71
CA VAL A 201 -20.16 5.73 -5.76
C VAL A 201 -21.35 5.94 -4.84
N GLN A 202 -22.20 4.91 -4.69
CA GLN A 202 -23.33 4.90 -3.77
C GLN A 202 -23.07 3.86 -2.67
N SER A 203 -23.18 4.26 -1.42
CA SER A 203 -23.04 3.37 -0.27
C SER A 203 -24.35 3.35 0.53
N PHE A 204 -24.98 2.18 0.59
CA PHE A 204 -26.21 1.96 1.34
C PHE A 204 -25.89 1.29 2.68
N THR A 205 -26.32 1.95 3.75
CA THR A 205 -26.07 1.52 5.13
C THR A 205 -27.34 1.34 5.92
N ASP A 206 -27.35 0.34 6.79
CA ASP A 206 -28.48 0.10 7.70
C ASP A 206 -28.45 1.03 8.92
N GLY A 207 -29.44 0.88 9.80
CA GLY A 207 -29.56 1.65 11.03
C GLY A 207 -28.45 1.40 12.06
N LEU A 208 -27.61 0.37 11.88
CA LEU A 208 -26.43 0.07 12.70
C LEU A 208 -25.14 0.62 12.07
N GLY A 209 -25.22 1.28 10.90
CA GLY A 209 -24.08 1.81 10.18
C GLY A 209 -23.29 0.78 9.38
N ARG A 210 -23.85 -0.42 9.14
CA ARG A 210 -23.21 -1.45 8.31
C ARG A 210 -23.55 -1.19 6.85
N THR A 211 -22.54 -1.24 5.99
CA THR A 211 -22.74 -1.14 4.52
C THR A 211 -23.28 -2.45 4.00
N LEU A 212 -24.50 -2.42 3.43
CA LEU A 212 -25.15 -3.57 2.82
C LEU A 212 -24.90 -3.65 1.31
N LEU A 213 -24.83 -2.49 0.64
CA LEU A 213 -24.56 -2.40 -0.78
C LEU A 213 -23.57 -1.26 -1.04
N SER A 214 -22.52 -1.56 -1.81
CA SER A 214 -21.67 -0.60 -2.46
C SER A 214 -21.89 -0.69 -3.96
N ARG A 215 -22.34 0.40 -4.58
CA ARG A 215 -22.61 0.53 -6.01
C ARG A 215 -21.65 1.51 -6.62
N THR A 216 -20.95 1.10 -7.64
CA THR A 216 -20.16 1.94 -8.55
C THR A 216 -20.76 1.86 -9.94
N PHE A 217 -20.25 2.65 -10.89
CA PHE A 217 -20.80 2.67 -12.24
C PHE A 217 -19.68 2.55 -13.26
N ASP A 218 -19.87 1.68 -14.27
CA ASP A 218 -19.07 1.65 -15.48
C ASP A 218 -19.93 2.29 -16.57
N ASP A 219 -19.62 3.53 -16.94
CA ASP A 219 -20.54 4.43 -17.61
C ASP A 219 -21.88 4.53 -16.85
N ASP A 220 -22.99 4.10 -17.42
CA ASP A 220 -24.32 4.09 -16.77
C ASP A 220 -24.69 2.72 -16.14
N GLU A 221 -23.82 1.70 -16.27
CA GLU A 221 -24.09 0.36 -15.75
C GLU A 221 -23.72 0.23 -14.28
N PRO A 222 -24.67 -0.13 -13.40
CA PRO A 222 -24.37 -0.30 -11.98
C PRO A 222 -23.56 -1.58 -11.72
N ILE A 223 -22.54 -1.43 -10.88
CA ILE A 223 -21.64 -2.49 -10.45
C ILE A 223 -21.80 -2.65 -8.94
N ASP A 224 -22.60 -3.63 -8.53
CA ASP A 224 -23.09 -3.82 -7.18
C ASP A 224 -22.29 -4.86 -6.40
N THR A 225 -21.82 -4.52 -5.21
CA THR A 225 -21.25 -5.45 -4.25
C THR A 225 -22.09 -5.46 -2.99
N TYR A 226 -22.66 -6.61 -2.64
CA TYR A 226 -23.46 -6.79 -1.43
C TYR A 226 -22.63 -7.38 -0.29
N SER A 227 -22.83 -6.85 0.91
CA SER A 227 -22.31 -7.38 2.17
C SER A 227 -23.46 -7.83 3.07
N VAL A 228 -23.45 -9.09 3.49
CA VAL A 228 -24.53 -9.69 4.28
C VAL A 228 -24.01 -10.10 5.65
N TYR A 229 -24.71 -9.68 6.66
CA TYR A 229 -24.32 -9.85 8.06
C TYR A 229 -25.31 -10.77 8.79
N ASP A 230 -24.82 -11.54 9.75
CA ASP A 230 -25.68 -12.29 10.66
C ASP A 230 -26.24 -11.40 11.78
N ASP A 231 -27.11 -11.98 12.62
CA ASP A 231 -27.76 -11.29 13.77
C ASP A 231 -26.76 -10.76 14.81
N TYR A 232 -25.53 -11.28 14.83
CA TYR A 232 -24.44 -10.81 15.68
C TYR A 232 -23.64 -9.66 15.05
N GLY A 233 -24.01 -9.23 13.81
CA GLY A 233 -23.29 -8.21 13.06
C GLY A 233 -21.97 -8.67 12.42
N ARG A 234 -21.74 -9.99 12.31
CA ARG A 234 -20.57 -10.56 11.65
C ARG A 234 -20.82 -10.69 10.16
N LEU A 235 -19.84 -10.29 9.34
CA LEU A 235 -19.91 -10.44 7.88
C LEU A 235 -19.91 -11.94 7.52
N ARG A 236 -20.98 -12.40 6.86
CA ARG A 236 -21.15 -13.81 6.46
C ARG A 236 -20.92 -14.01 4.97
N TRP A 237 -21.44 -13.11 4.17
CA TRP A 237 -21.36 -13.20 2.72
C TRP A 237 -20.95 -11.87 2.12
N VAL A 238 -20.14 -11.92 1.06
CA VAL A 238 -19.98 -10.82 0.13
C VAL A 238 -20.28 -11.37 -1.26
N VAL A 239 -21.32 -10.82 -1.88
CA VAL A 239 -21.69 -11.16 -3.27
C VAL A 239 -20.91 -10.22 -4.18
N THR A 240 -20.12 -10.80 -5.08
CA THR A 240 -19.29 -10.02 -6.01
C THR A 240 -20.17 -9.33 -7.06
N PRO A 241 -19.65 -8.32 -7.78
CA PRO A 241 -20.40 -7.62 -8.82
C PRO A 241 -21.00 -8.53 -9.88
N GLU A 242 -20.27 -9.51 -10.36
CA GLU A 242 -20.78 -10.49 -11.33
C GLU A 242 -21.90 -11.35 -10.72
N GLY A 243 -21.71 -11.78 -9.48
CA GLY A 243 -22.75 -12.51 -8.74
C GLY A 243 -24.01 -11.67 -8.54
N SER A 244 -23.85 -10.40 -8.19
CA SER A 244 -24.97 -9.47 -8.02
C SER A 244 -25.75 -9.25 -9.31
N TYR A 245 -25.07 -9.15 -10.44
CA TYR A 245 -25.69 -9.05 -11.75
C TYR A 245 -26.49 -10.32 -12.09
N LEU A 246 -25.92 -11.52 -11.87
CA LEU A 246 -26.59 -12.78 -12.12
C LEU A 246 -27.82 -13.02 -11.22
N LEU A 247 -27.83 -12.41 -10.02
CA LEU A 247 -28.98 -12.41 -9.12
C LEU A 247 -30.06 -11.40 -9.53
N SER A 248 -29.79 -10.45 -10.45
CA SER A 248 -30.68 -9.34 -10.76
C SER A 248 -32.07 -9.79 -11.27
N ASP A 249 -32.14 -10.92 -11.98
CA ASP A 249 -33.35 -11.39 -12.61
C ASP A 249 -34.18 -12.39 -11.73
N SER A 250 -33.69 -12.71 -10.53
CA SER A 250 -34.36 -13.69 -9.64
C SER A 250 -34.67 -13.10 -8.27
N LEU A 251 -35.95 -13.04 -7.91
CA LEU A 251 -36.43 -12.58 -6.60
C LEU A 251 -36.40 -13.66 -5.49
N THR A 252 -36.14 -14.90 -5.86
CA THR A 252 -36.14 -16.03 -4.90
C THR A 252 -34.99 -16.95 -5.25
N VAL A 253 -33.93 -16.89 -4.48
CA VAL A 253 -32.81 -17.79 -4.67
C VAL A 253 -32.41 -18.40 -3.32
N PRO A 254 -32.56 -19.72 -3.13
CA PRO A 254 -31.54 -20.42 -2.41
C PRO A 254 -30.32 -20.45 -3.34
N VAL A 255 -29.28 -19.70 -2.96
CA VAL A 255 -28.02 -19.70 -3.70
C VAL A 255 -27.43 -21.09 -3.57
N ASP A 256 -27.30 -21.80 -4.70
CA ASP A 256 -26.65 -23.10 -4.69
C ASP A 256 -25.15 -23.01 -4.44
N ASP A 257 -24.56 -24.14 -4.08
CA ASP A 257 -23.14 -24.19 -3.76
C ASP A 257 -22.25 -23.80 -4.96
N ASP A 258 -22.67 -24.08 -6.19
CA ASP A 258 -21.93 -23.73 -7.42
C ASP A 258 -21.88 -22.22 -7.62
N PHE A 259 -22.98 -21.52 -7.39
CA PHE A 259 -23.00 -20.06 -7.42
C PHE A 259 -22.13 -19.47 -6.31
N ALA A 260 -22.27 -19.98 -5.08
CA ALA A 260 -21.51 -19.52 -3.94
C ALA A 260 -20.00 -19.69 -4.15
N GLU A 261 -19.57 -20.81 -4.74
CA GLU A 261 -18.15 -21.08 -5.06
C GLU A 261 -17.59 -20.12 -6.11
N LYS A 262 -18.40 -19.69 -7.06
CA LYS A 262 -17.94 -18.85 -8.16
C LYS A 262 -18.01 -17.36 -7.85
N TYR A 263 -19.01 -16.92 -7.07
CA TYR A 263 -19.35 -15.50 -7.00
C TYR A 263 -19.42 -14.92 -5.59
N CYS A 264 -19.21 -15.74 -4.54
CA CYS A 264 -19.32 -15.23 -3.19
C CYS A 264 -18.05 -15.42 -2.36
N TYR A 265 -17.73 -14.42 -1.53
CA TYR A 265 -16.90 -14.65 -0.35
C TYR A 265 -17.81 -15.14 0.76
N VAL A 266 -17.39 -16.20 1.45
CA VAL A 266 -18.17 -16.80 2.53
C VAL A 266 -17.31 -16.91 3.78
N TYR A 267 -17.89 -16.52 4.92
CA TYR A 267 -17.24 -16.57 6.22
C TYR A 267 -18.12 -17.32 7.20
N THR A 268 -17.58 -18.36 7.82
CA THR A 268 -18.28 -19.12 8.84
C THR A 268 -17.57 -18.97 10.17
N TYR A 269 -18.32 -18.83 11.23
CA TYR A 269 -17.82 -18.59 12.57
C TYR A 269 -18.32 -19.67 13.53
N ASN A 270 -17.52 -19.95 14.56
CA ASN A 270 -17.96 -20.80 15.67
C ASN A 270 -18.76 -19.97 16.70
N ASP A 271 -19.25 -20.66 17.74
CA ASP A 271 -20.04 -20.05 18.83
C ASP A 271 -19.28 -18.96 19.60
N ARG A 272 -17.95 -18.98 19.57
CA ARG A 272 -17.09 -17.94 20.17
C ARG A 272 -16.84 -16.73 19.25
N GLY A 273 -17.40 -16.75 18.03
CA GLY A 273 -17.23 -15.69 17.03
C GLY A 273 -15.90 -15.74 16.29
N LEU A 274 -15.15 -16.84 16.37
CA LEU A 274 -13.91 -17.03 15.64
C LEU A 274 -14.21 -17.61 14.25
N MET A 275 -13.55 -17.09 13.22
CA MET A 275 -13.72 -17.55 11.83
C MET A 275 -13.14 -18.96 11.68
N VAL A 276 -13.95 -19.92 11.32
CA VAL A 276 -13.56 -21.34 11.16
C VAL A 276 -13.49 -21.79 9.69
N GLU A 277 -14.14 -21.05 8.81
CA GLU A 277 -14.05 -21.23 7.36
C GLU A 277 -14.06 -19.88 6.66
N LYS A 278 -13.22 -19.76 5.64
CA LYS A 278 -13.20 -18.66 4.69
C LYS A 278 -13.16 -19.23 3.28
N ARG A 279 -14.04 -18.73 2.43
CA ARG A 279 -14.07 -19.09 1.02
C ARG A 279 -13.99 -17.85 0.16
N MET A 280 -13.26 -17.92 -0.93
CA MET A 280 -13.13 -16.84 -1.93
C MET A 280 -13.62 -17.37 -3.28
N PRO A 281 -14.21 -16.51 -4.14
CA PRO A 281 -14.69 -16.88 -5.47
C PRO A 281 -13.65 -17.65 -6.29
N GLY A 282 -14.03 -18.81 -6.82
CA GLY A 282 -13.17 -19.66 -7.64
C GLY A 282 -12.03 -20.35 -6.90
N ARG A 283 -12.01 -20.31 -5.55
CA ARG A 283 -10.99 -20.93 -4.72
C ARG A 283 -11.59 -21.86 -3.68
N GLU A 284 -10.91 -22.95 -3.42
CA GLU A 284 -11.26 -23.88 -2.36
C GLU A 284 -11.25 -23.21 -0.98
N ALA A 285 -12.13 -23.68 -0.08
CA ALA A 285 -12.24 -23.14 1.27
C ALA A 285 -10.93 -23.29 2.08
N GLU A 286 -10.64 -22.29 2.90
CA GLU A 286 -9.64 -22.32 3.93
C GLU A 286 -10.31 -22.61 5.28
N TYR A 287 -9.80 -23.58 6.02
CA TYR A 287 -10.31 -24.00 7.33
C TYR A 287 -9.36 -23.60 8.43
N MET A 288 -9.91 -23.16 9.56
CA MET A 288 -9.19 -22.73 10.75
C MET A 288 -9.76 -23.40 11.99
N ARG A 289 -8.88 -23.83 12.92
CA ARG A 289 -9.28 -24.36 14.21
C ARG A 289 -8.45 -23.71 15.30
N TYR A 290 -9.07 -23.51 16.43
CA TYR A 290 -8.51 -22.72 17.53
C TYR A 290 -8.34 -23.58 18.79
N ASP A 291 -7.42 -23.19 19.63
CA ASP A 291 -7.27 -23.77 20.96
C ASP A 291 -8.27 -23.16 21.96
N GLU A 292 -8.23 -23.63 23.21
CA GLU A 292 -9.08 -23.12 24.28
C GLU A 292 -8.85 -21.63 24.61
N GLY A 293 -7.69 -21.09 24.23
CA GLY A 293 -7.33 -19.69 24.41
C GLY A 293 -7.61 -18.82 23.19
N ASP A 294 -8.45 -19.26 22.24
CA ASP A 294 -8.84 -18.56 21.01
C ASP A 294 -7.67 -18.28 20.04
N ARG A 295 -6.56 -19.02 20.16
CA ARG A 295 -5.42 -18.91 19.27
C ARG A 295 -5.52 -19.92 18.14
N LEU A 296 -5.16 -19.52 16.92
CA LEU A 296 -5.19 -20.40 15.73
C LEU A 296 -4.28 -21.62 15.95
N ARG A 297 -4.84 -22.80 16.04
CA ARG A 297 -4.10 -24.04 16.28
C ARG A 297 -3.68 -24.74 15.01
N VAL A 298 -4.57 -24.76 14.01
CA VAL A 298 -4.30 -25.33 12.70
C VAL A 298 -5.06 -24.57 11.62
N SER A 299 -4.49 -24.51 10.40
CA SER A 299 -5.17 -24.05 9.19
C SER A 299 -4.93 -24.98 8.01
N GLN A 300 -5.87 -24.99 7.05
CA GLN A 300 -5.78 -25.83 5.86
C GLN A 300 -6.46 -25.13 4.68
N ASP A 301 -5.72 -24.90 3.62
CA ASP A 301 -6.26 -24.49 2.32
C ASP A 301 -6.55 -25.70 1.41
N GLY A 302 -7.07 -25.46 0.20
CA GLY A 302 -7.40 -26.50 -0.76
C GLY A 302 -6.19 -27.36 -1.19
N ASN A 303 -5.02 -26.73 -1.36
CA ASN A 303 -3.81 -27.44 -1.76
C ASN A 303 -3.31 -28.37 -0.65
N LEU A 304 -3.34 -27.90 0.58
CA LEU A 304 -2.99 -28.70 1.75
C LEU A 304 -3.99 -29.84 1.95
N ARG A 305 -5.29 -29.58 1.74
CA ARG A 305 -6.35 -30.59 1.83
C ARG A 305 -6.15 -31.71 0.82
N ALA A 306 -5.82 -31.39 -0.42
CA ALA A 306 -5.53 -32.39 -1.45
C ALA A 306 -4.36 -33.31 -1.06
N LYS A 307 -3.43 -32.81 -0.26
CA LYS A 307 -2.28 -33.56 0.26
C LYS A 307 -2.48 -34.15 1.66
N LYS A 308 -3.67 -33.96 2.27
CA LYS A 308 -4.00 -34.34 3.64
C LYS A 308 -3.00 -33.74 4.65
N GLN A 309 -2.69 -32.46 4.47
CA GLN A 309 -1.74 -31.70 5.26
C GLN A 309 -2.43 -30.52 5.93
N TRP A 310 -1.85 -30.05 7.02
CA TRP A 310 -2.25 -28.87 7.77
C TRP A 310 -1.03 -28.02 8.12
N ILE A 311 -1.23 -26.72 8.27
CA ILE A 311 -0.29 -25.88 8.98
C ILE A 311 -0.69 -25.88 10.44
N SER A 312 0.20 -26.33 11.32
CA SER A 312 0.00 -26.26 12.76
C SER A 312 0.80 -25.14 13.38
N TYR A 313 0.25 -24.54 14.44
CA TYR A 313 0.84 -23.41 15.17
C TYR A 313 1.04 -23.80 16.63
N SER A 314 2.21 -23.46 17.18
CA SER A 314 2.47 -23.52 18.61
C SER A 314 2.84 -22.15 19.14
N TYR A 315 2.58 -21.92 20.41
CA TYR A 315 2.73 -20.63 21.05
C TYR A 315 3.54 -20.73 22.33
N ASP A 316 4.22 -19.66 22.69
CA ASP A 316 4.87 -19.52 23.99
C ASP A 316 3.85 -19.16 25.09
N ALA A 317 4.33 -19.03 26.31
CA ALA A 317 3.49 -18.69 27.47
C ALA A 317 2.84 -17.28 27.37
N LEU A 318 3.38 -16.42 26.54
CA LEU A 318 2.85 -15.07 26.28
C LEU A 318 1.91 -15.01 25.06
N GLY A 319 1.67 -16.15 24.40
CA GLY A 319 0.80 -16.23 23.22
C GLY A 319 1.46 -15.82 21.92
N ARG A 320 2.79 -15.69 21.85
CA ARG A 320 3.52 -15.43 20.62
C ARG A 320 3.78 -16.74 19.88
N VAL A 321 3.67 -16.74 18.54
CA VAL A 321 3.94 -17.94 17.73
C VAL A 321 5.38 -18.38 17.90
N GLN A 322 5.60 -19.62 18.32
CA GLN A 322 6.92 -20.26 18.42
C GLN A 322 7.27 -21.11 17.21
N GLU A 323 6.28 -21.81 16.65
CA GLU A 323 6.53 -22.69 15.52
C GLU A 323 5.30 -22.78 14.62
N GLN A 324 5.56 -22.82 13.33
CA GLN A 324 4.62 -23.21 12.29
C GLN A 324 5.18 -24.46 11.63
N SER A 325 4.39 -25.53 11.60
CA SER A 325 4.81 -26.82 11.07
C SER A 325 3.82 -27.35 10.03
N LEU A 326 4.36 -27.99 9.00
CA LEU A 326 3.56 -28.79 8.09
C LEU A 326 3.32 -30.15 8.75
N ALA A 327 2.07 -30.42 9.06
CA ALA A 327 1.65 -31.66 9.73
C ALA A 327 0.81 -32.54 8.78
N VAL A 328 1.04 -33.84 8.83
CA VAL A 328 0.23 -34.83 8.09
C VAL A 328 -0.91 -35.28 8.98
N GLU A 329 -2.09 -35.39 8.43
CA GLU A 329 -3.26 -35.88 9.14
C GLU A 329 -3.09 -37.38 9.49
N ALA A 330 -3.21 -37.72 10.78
CA ALA A 330 -3.06 -39.10 11.26
C ALA A 330 -4.34 -39.92 11.03
N GLU A 331 -5.50 -39.29 11.14
CA GLU A 331 -6.80 -39.85 10.81
C GLU A 331 -7.61 -38.82 10.01
N LEU A 332 -8.30 -39.31 8.98
CA LEU A 332 -9.23 -38.50 8.19
C LEU A 332 -10.46 -38.16 9.06
N ILE A 333 -10.43 -37.09 9.79
CA ILE A 333 -11.64 -36.48 10.34
C ILE A 333 -12.14 -35.53 9.28
N PRO A 334 -13.20 -35.89 8.55
CA PRO A 334 -13.70 -35.02 7.49
C PRO A 334 -14.25 -33.75 8.10
N ILE A 335 -13.76 -32.61 7.61
CA ILE A 335 -14.21 -31.28 8.04
C ILE A 335 -15.62 -31.00 7.50
N ARG A 336 -15.91 -31.53 6.31
CA ARG A 336 -17.25 -31.65 5.70
C ARG A 336 -17.37 -33.04 5.10
N SER A 337 -17.76 -34.01 5.89
CA SER A 337 -17.93 -35.40 5.40
C SER A 337 -19.38 -35.80 5.17
N GLN A 338 -20.31 -34.96 5.52
CA GLN A 338 -21.70 -35.24 5.22
C GLN A 338 -22.03 -34.74 3.82
N ALA A 339 -22.24 -35.62 2.92
CA ALA A 339 -22.88 -35.32 1.64
C ALA A 339 -24.22 -34.62 1.93
N GLY A 340 -24.31 -33.31 1.58
CA GLY A 340 -25.50 -32.51 1.77
C GLY A 340 -25.36 -31.26 2.66
N VAL A 341 -24.16 -30.96 3.20
CA VAL A 341 -23.95 -29.72 3.92
C VAL A 341 -23.61 -28.60 2.91
N SER A 342 -24.48 -27.60 2.81
CA SER A 342 -24.31 -26.46 1.89
C SER A 342 -23.27 -25.47 2.36
N ILE A 343 -22.74 -24.66 1.42
CA ILE A 343 -21.83 -23.55 1.73
C ILE A 343 -22.57 -22.55 2.62
N GLY A 344 -21.90 -22.11 3.71
CA GLY A 344 -22.48 -21.18 4.67
C GLY A 344 -23.13 -21.82 5.88
N GLU A 345 -23.44 -23.11 5.85
CA GLU A 345 -23.95 -23.81 7.01
C GLU A 345 -22.95 -23.82 8.19
N PRO A 346 -23.45 -23.76 9.46
CA PRO A 346 -22.59 -23.83 10.62
C PRO A 346 -21.76 -25.13 10.64
N ILE A 347 -20.46 -25.00 10.83
CA ILE A 347 -19.60 -26.16 11.06
C ILE A 347 -19.63 -26.44 12.56
N GLU A 348 -20.16 -27.60 12.99
CA GLU A 348 -20.05 -28.05 14.35
C GLU A 348 -18.59 -28.02 14.79
N SER A 349 -18.32 -27.65 16.04
CA SER A 349 -16.98 -27.54 16.62
C SER A 349 -16.28 -28.89 16.55
N VAL A 350 -15.56 -29.14 15.49
CA VAL A 350 -14.71 -30.31 15.37
C VAL A 350 -13.40 -30.01 16.09
N GLU A 351 -13.01 -30.87 17.00
CA GLU A 351 -11.69 -30.80 17.62
C GLU A 351 -10.60 -30.75 16.53
N PRO A 352 -9.45 -30.08 16.81
CA PRO A 352 -8.33 -30.09 15.87
C PRO A 352 -8.00 -31.52 15.46
N PRO A 353 -7.70 -31.78 14.17
CA PRO A 353 -7.39 -33.14 13.72
C PRO A 353 -6.20 -33.70 14.48
N TYR A 354 -6.22 -35.00 14.73
CA TYR A 354 -5.05 -35.69 15.23
C TYR A 354 -3.93 -35.59 14.20
N LEU A 355 -2.91 -34.81 14.53
CA LEU A 355 -1.76 -34.62 13.67
C LEU A 355 -0.74 -35.74 13.94
N GLY A 356 -0.32 -36.38 12.87
CA GLY A 356 0.76 -37.36 12.89
C GLY A 356 2.13 -36.67 12.93
N SER A 357 3.02 -37.07 12.02
CA SER A 357 4.33 -36.42 11.89
C SER A 357 4.21 -34.97 11.46
N SER A 358 4.98 -34.08 12.06
CA SER A 358 5.07 -32.69 11.65
C SER A 358 6.50 -32.31 11.30
N VAL A 359 6.65 -31.40 10.33
CA VAL A 359 7.95 -30.88 9.91
C VAL A 359 7.93 -29.34 10.07
N PRO A 360 8.86 -28.77 10.85
CA PRO A 360 8.89 -27.34 11.05
C PRO A 360 9.13 -26.57 9.75
N LEU A 361 8.22 -25.63 9.43
CA LEU A 361 8.38 -24.66 8.36
C LEU A 361 9.00 -23.36 8.85
N ARG A 362 8.59 -22.94 10.06
CA ARG A 362 9.12 -21.75 10.73
C ARG A 362 9.26 -22.01 12.22
N LYS A 363 10.38 -21.56 12.80
CA LYS A 363 10.61 -21.55 14.25
C LYS A 363 11.02 -20.14 14.65
N TYR A 364 10.44 -19.65 15.73
CA TYR A 364 10.74 -18.34 16.31
C TYR A 364 11.17 -18.52 17.77
N VAL A 365 12.22 -17.82 18.18
CA VAL A 365 12.65 -17.76 19.58
C VAL A 365 12.72 -16.30 19.99
N TYR A 366 12.15 -16.02 21.15
CA TYR A 366 12.10 -14.69 21.73
C TYR A 366 12.86 -14.65 23.02
N ASP A 367 13.21 -13.45 23.48
CA ASP A 367 13.75 -13.14 24.79
C ASP A 367 15.17 -13.67 25.07
N THR A 368 15.54 -14.79 24.49
CA THR A 368 16.83 -15.50 24.77
C THR A 368 17.43 -16.03 23.47
N TYR A 369 18.74 -16.17 23.42
CA TYR A 369 19.44 -16.76 22.27
C TYR A 369 19.61 -18.27 22.46
N PRO A 370 19.01 -19.11 21.62
CA PRO A 370 19.10 -20.55 21.73
C PRO A 370 20.47 -21.05 21.24
N SER A 371 20.83 -22.31 21.62
CA SER A 371 22.09 -22.95 21.22
C SER A 371 22.24 -23.10 19.67
N GLU A 372 21.14 -23.10 18.96
CA GLU A 372 21.11 -23.14 17.49
C GLU A 372 21.79 -21.93 16.86
N VAL A 373 21.78 -20.77 17.51
CA VAL A 373 22.48 -19.55 17.05
C VAL A 373 23.97 -19.84 16.91
N GLN A 374 24.61 -20.37 17.95
CA GLN A 374 26.04 -20.73 17.94
C GLN A 374 26.29 -21.87 16.95
N ALA A 375 25.46 -22.91 16.99
CA ALA A 375 25.62 -24.08 16.11
C ALA A 375 25.51 -23.71 14.61
N ALA A 376 24.76 -22.65 14.27
CA ALA A 376 24.63 -22.14 12.91
C ALA A 376 25.68 -21.07 12.55
N GLY A 377 26.56 -20.69 13.48
CA GLY A 377 27.57 -19.64 13.25
C GLY A 377 26.97 -18.23 13.12
N LEU A 378 25.87 -17.98 13.84
CA LEU A 378 25.12 -16.71 13.79
C LEU A 378 25.46 -15.80 14.98
N ASP A 379 26.61 -16.01 15.63
CA ASP A 379 27.00 -15.23 16.79
C ASP A 379 27.14 -13.74 16.47
N PHE A 380 26.88 -12.93 17.51
CA PHE A 380 27.03 -11.48 17.41
C PHE A 380 28.48 -11.09 17.06
N GLN A 381 28.62 -10.17 16.13
CA GLN A 381 29.91 -9.64 15.71
C GLN A 381 30.07 -8.20 16.25
N SER A 382 31.11 -8.01 17.05
CA SER A 382 31.49 -6.69 17.56
C SER A 382 32.30 -5.95 16.49
N ILE A 383 31.72 -4.92 15.89
CA ILE A 383 32.32 -4.11 14.81
C ILE A 383 32.43 -2.69 15.31
N GLU A 384 33.67 -2.17 15.41
CA GLU A 384 33.93 -0.81 15.85
C GLU A 384 33.29 0.20 14.91
N GLY A 385 32.68 1.23 15.47
CA GLY A 385 31.95 2.26 14.70
C GLY A 385 30.52 1.85 14.28
N LEU A 386 30.15 0.58 14.44
CA LEU A 386 28.80 0.04 14.15
C LEU A 386 28.13 -0.55 15.38
N THR A 387 28.52 -1.76 15.76
CA THR A 387 27.93 -2.49 16.88
C THR A 387 28.80 -2.40 18.15
N ALA A 388 29.93 -1.68 18.09
CA ALA A 388 30.77 -1.30 19.21
C ALA A 388 31.22 0.16 19.09
N THR A 389 31.59 0.76 20.23
CA THR A 389 32.18 2.12 20.33
C THR A 389 33.22 2.10 21.44
N ASP A 390 34.43 2.61 21.14
CA ASP A 390 35.57 2.65 22.06
C ASP A 390 35.90 1.24 22.65
N GLY A 391 35.71 0.19 21.85
CA GLY A 391 35.91 -1.20 22.25
C GLY A 391 34.77 -1.80 23.09
N GLU A 392 33.76 -1.03 23.47
CA GLU A 392 32.58 -1.50 24.17
C GLU A 392 31.45 -1.90 23.23
N SER A 393 30.86 -3.10 23.44
CA SER A 393 29.73 -3.58 22.65
C SER A 393 28.46 -2.77 22.91
N LEU A 394 27.75 -2.42 21.85
CA LEU A 394 26.43 -1.78 21.93
C LEU A 394 25.31 -2.80 22.12
N ARG A 395 25.59 -4.10 22.00
CA ARG A 395 24.61 -5.15 22.22
C ARG A 395 24.10 -5.13 23.65
N TYR A 396 22.80 -5.20 23.78
CA TYR A 396 22.16 -5.37 25.08
C TYR A 396 21.77 -6.84 25.30
N ASP A 397 22.22 -7.45 26.37
CA ASP A 397 22.01 -8.88 26.61
C ASP A 397 20.56 -9.24 26.96
N ASN A 398 19.79 -8.27 27.43
CA ASN A 398 18.38 -8.48 27.72
C ASN A 398 17.52 -8.21 26.50
N ALA A 399 17.14 -9.25 25.77
CA ALA A 399 16.29 -9.21 24.59
C ALA A 399 14.80 -9.46 24.89
N THR A 400 14.35 -9.26 26.14
CA THR A 400 12.95 -9.50 26.54
C THR A 400 11.98 -8.75 25.63
N GLY A 401 11.00 -9.46 25.10
CA GLY A 401 10.01 -8.94 24.16
C GLY A 401 10.42 -9.03 22.68
N SER A 402 11.69 -9.26 22.39
CA SER A 402 12.25 -9.22 21.03
C SER A 402 12.45 -10.61 20.44
N LEU A 403 12.31 -10.71 19.10
CA LEU A 403 12.66 -11.91 18.34
C LEU A 403 14.19 -12.04 18.27
N THR A 404 14.73 -13.11 18.77
CA THR A 404 16.19 -13.35 18.82
C THR A 404 16.69 -14.32 17.78
N TYR A 405 15.83 -15.27 17.38
CA TYR A 405 16.19 -16.26 16.36
C TYR A 405 14.97 -16.68 15.55
N GLU A 406 15.18 -16.85 14.26
CA GLU A 406 14.20 -17.41 13.32
C GLU A 406 14.87 -18.46 12.43
N LYS A 407 14.10 -19.52 12.14
CA LYS A 407 14.48 -20.57 11.19
C LYS A 407 13.31 -20.76 10.21
N LEU A 408 13.58 -20.65 8.92
CA LEU A 408 12.60 -20.73 7.84
C LEU A 408 12.98 -21.85 6.87
N ALA A 409 12.06 -22.78 6.59
CA ALA A 409 12.26 -23.82 5.60
C ALA A 409 12.29 -23.25 4.18
N VAL A 410 13.22 -23.72 3.38
CA VAL A 410 13.30 -23.48 1.94
C VAL A 410 12.74 -24.69 1.21
N LEU A 411 11.72 -24.43 0.38
CA LEU A 411 10.98 -25.48 -0.33
C LEU A 411 11.39 -25.48 -1.82
N ALA A 412 11.62 -26.66 -2.35
CA ALA A 412 11.70 -26.91 -3.79
C ALA A 412 10.84 -28.14 -4.12
N ASN A 413 9.89 -28.01 -5.04
CA ASN A 413 8.95 -29.06 -5.42
C ASN A 413 8.29 -29.74 -4.19
N ASP A 414 7.72 -28.92 -3.28
CA ASP A 414 7.09 -29.36 -2.03
C ASP A 414 8.00 -30.10 -1.03
N THR A 415 9.29 -30.10 -1.28
CA THR A 415 10.27 -30.76 -0.40
C THR A 415 11.14 -29.70 0.27
N ILE A 416 11.39 -29.85 1.56
CA ILE A 416 12.33 -29.00 2.29
C ILE A 416 13.75 -29.35 1.85
N THR A 417 14.42 -28.41 1.20
CA THR A 417 15.80 -28.55 0.72
C THR A 417 16.83 -28.02 1.71
N GLY A 418 16.39 -27.19 2.65
CA GLY A 418 17.25 -26.60 3.67
C GLY A 418 16.48 -25.60 4.52
N TYR A 419 17.22 -24.84 5.29
CA TYR A 419 16.66 -23.79 6.15
C TYR A 419 17.49 -22.51 6.03
N HIS A 420 16.80 -21.41 5.85
CA HIS A 420 17.35 -20.10 6.10
C HIS A 420 17.23 -19.81 7.60
N GLN A 421 18.30 -19.34 8.23
CA GLN A 421 18.34 -19.10 9.66
C GLN A 421 18.86 -17.69 9.91
N ARG A 422 18.29 -16.99 10.92
CA ARG A 422 18.78 -15.67 11.29
C ARG A 422 18.76 -15.46 12.81
N ALA A 423 19.74 -14.71 13.31
CA ALA A 423 19.79 -14.18 14.64
C ALA A 423 19.71 -12.66 14.62
N CYS A 424 18.93 -12.09 15.56
CA CYS A 424 18.68 -10.66 15.66
C CYS A 424 19.23 -10.13 16.98
N TYR A 425 20.04 -9.05 16.93
CA TYR A 425 20.70 -8.45 18.10
C TYR A 425 20.28 -7.00 18.28
N TYR A 426 20.09 -6.58 19.51
CA TYR A 426 19.48 -5.31 19.86
C TYR A 426 20.36 -4.48 20.77
N ASP A 427 20.20 -3.16 20.72
CA ASP A 427 20.79 -2.25 21.69
C ASP A 427 19.89 -2.08 22.94
N TYR A 428 20.35 -1.26 23.88
CA TYR A 428 19.62 -0.99 25.13
C TYR A 428 18.28 -0.25 24.94
N LYS A 429 18.06 0.38 23.76
CA LYS A 429 16.78 1.00 23.37
C LYS A 429 15.85 0.02 22.65
N GLY A 430 16.25 -1.23 22.45
CA GLY A 430 15.50 -2.25 21.72
C GLY A 430 15.58 -2.09 20.19
N ARG A 431 16.53 -1.31 19.66
CA ARG A 431 16.73 -1.15 18.21
C ARG A 431 17.58 -2.29 17.67
N LEU A 432 17.21 -2.80 16.51
CA LEU A 432 17.89 -3.91 15.85
C LEU A 432 19.23 -3.43 15.26
N ILE A 433 20.34 -3.75 15.93
CA ILE A 433 21.70 -3.31 15.55
C ILE A 433 22.45 -4.33 14.71
N GLN A 434 22.06 -5.62 14.75
CA GLN A 434 22.69 -6.61 13.87
C GLN A 434 21.73 -7.76 13.58
N ILE A 435 21.77 -8.22 12.32
CA ILE A 435 21.16 -9.46 11.86
C ILE A 435 22.27 -10.32 11.27
N VAL A 436 22.38 -11.56 11.72
CA VAL A 436 23.27 -12.55 11.12
C VAL A 436 22.43 -13.67 10.54
N GLU A 437 22.56 -13.89 9.24
CA GLU A 437 21.73 -14.82 8.48
C GLU A 437 22.58 -15.88 7.81
N ARG A 438 22.11 -17.13 7.81
CA ARG A 438 22.73 -18.24 7.09
C ARG A 438 21.75 -18.73 6.02
N ASP A 439 22.21 -18.78 4.79
CA ASP A 439 21.46 -19.33 3.68
C ASP A 439 21.60 -20.88 3.58
N THR A 440 20.92 -21.49 2.61
CA THR A 440 20.95 -22.93 2.36
C THR A 440 22.26 -23.44 1.72
N GLU A 441 23.13 -22.54 1.30
CA GLU A 441 24.39 -22.84 0.64
C GLU A 441 25.60 -22.50 1.54
N ASP A 442 25.37 -22.41 2.86
CA ASP A 442 26.35 -22.10 3.88
C ASP A 442 26.98 -20.69 3.80
N GLY A 443 26.34 -19.78 3.04
CA GLY A 443 26.68 -18.36 3.06
C GLY A 443 26.19 -17.69 4.34
N ILE A 444 27.01 -16.80 4.91
CA ILE A 444 26.66 -15.98 6.06
C ILE A 444 26.58 -14.52 5.65
N LEU A 445 25.39 -13.91 5.79
CA LEU A 445 25.17 -12.49 5.65
C LEU A 445 25.09 -11.85 7.02
N CYS A 446 25.96 -10.92 7.32
CA CYS A 446 25.92 -10.10 8.53
C CYS A 446 25.56 -8.66 8.18
N THR A 447 24.38 -8.22 8.59
CA THR A 447 23.93 -6.82 8.44
C THR A 447 24.06 -6.12 9.79
N SER A 448 24.98 -5.19 9.90
CA SER A 448 25.23 -4.39 11.11
C SER A 448 24.79 -2.96 10.93
N LYS A 449 24.15 -2.36 11.93
CA LYS A 449 23.51 -1.05 11.88
C LYS A 449 23.90 -0.20 13.08
N ARG A 450 24.05 1.10 12.84
CA ARG A 450 24.21 2.11 13.89
C ARG A 450 23.18 3.20 13.73
N TYR A 451 22.66 3.64 14.85
CA TYR A 451 21.63 4.67 14.89
C TYR A 451 22.10 5.88 15.69
N ASP A 452 21.60 7.05 15.33
CA ASP A 452 21.78 8.26 16.11
C ASP A 452 20.89 8.28 17.37
N PHE A 453 20.87 9.40 18.08
CA PHE A 453 20.09 9.58 19.29
C PHE A 453 18.58 9.41 19.06
N VAL A 454 18.04 9.94 17.96
CA VAL A 454 16.59 9.91 17.66
C VAL A 454 16.16 8.63 16.94
N GLY A 455 17.10 7.83 16.43
CA GLY A 455 16.82 6.55 15.79
C GLY A 455 17.01 6.54 14.27
N ASN A 456 17.59 7.59 13.68
CA ASN A 456 17.99 7.56 12.28
C ASN A 456 19.14 6.59 12.07
N LEU A 457 19.13 5.82 11.00
CA LEU A 457 20.20 4.92 10.60
C LEU A 457 21.38 5.75 10.05
N ILE A 458 22.50 5.80 10.76
CA ILE A 458 23.67 6.60 10.36
C ILE A 458 24.80 5.80 9.72
N ALA A 459 24.84 4.49 9.96
CA ALA A 459 25.78 3.59 9.30
C ALA A 459 25.23 2.17 9.22
N GLN A 460 25.57 1.48 8.13
CA GLN A 460 25.23 0.08 7.90
C GLN A 460 26.38 -0.61 7.19
N ARG A 461 26.70 -1.84 7.59
CA ARG A 461 27.56 -2.77 6.84
C ARG A 461 26.79 -4.06 6.57
N GLU A 462 26.86 -4.52 5.33
CA GLU A 462 26.46 -5.84 4.91
C GLU A 462 27.72 -6.61 4.52
N SER A 463 28.01 -7.70 5.24
CA SER A 463 29.15 -8.59 4.97
C SER A 463 28.61 -9.95 4.57
N TYR A 464 28.84 -10.37 3.33
CA TYR A 464 28.48 -11.69 2.87
C TYR A 464 29.72 -12.57 2.73
N THR A 465 29.78 -13.63 3.55
CA THR A 465 30.90 -14.57 3.57
C THR A 465 30.46 -15.94 3.08
N ARG A 466 31.11 -16.46 2.03
CA ARG A 466 30.88 -17.80 1.51
C ARG A 466 32.19 -18.41 1.03
N ALA A 467 32.46 -19.69 1.37
CA ALA A 467 33.66 -20.40 0.99
C ALA A 467 34.98 -19.64 1.29
N GLY A 468 35.01 -18.88 2.39
CA GLY A 468 36.17 -18.10 2.82
C GLY A 468 36.42 -16.81 2.06
N LYS A 469 35.50 -16.41 1.19
CA LYS A 469 35.50 -15.10 0.53
C LYS A 469 34.42 -14.22 1.20
N THR A 470 34.78 -12.99 1.50
CA THR A 470 33.86 -11.98 2.05
C THR A 470 33.72 -10.83 1.07
N ASP A 471 32.49 -10.41 0.80
CA ASP A 471 32.17 -9.19 0.09
C ASP A 471 31.43 -8.25 1.07
N ASP A 472 31.94 -7.04 1.22
CA ASP A 472 31.44 -6.01 2.12
C ASP A 472 30.79 -4.86 1.37
N ILE A 473 29.66 -4.37 1.88
CA ILE A 473 29.01 -3.14 1.44
C ILE A 473 28.84 -2.25 2.68
N ASP A 474 29.57 -1.15 2.72
CA ASP A 474 29.45 -0.12 3.74
C ASP A 474 28.57 1.01 3.23
N ARG A 475 27.61 1.48 4.07
CA ARG A 475 26.79 2.66 3.82
C ARG A 475 26.81 3.57 5.01
N THR A 476 26.94 4.86 4.77
CA THR A 476 26.77 5.90 5.78
C THR A 476 25.71 6.91 5.35
N PHE A 477 24.99 7.46 6.32
CA PHE A 477 23.87 8.35 6.08
C PHE A 477 24.02 9.59 6.96
N THR A 478 23.71 10.75 6.40
CA THR A 478 23.62 11.99 7.18
C THR A 478 22.24 12.61 7.01
N TYR A 479 21.79 13.28 8.05
CA TYR A 479 20.45 13.84 8.11
C TYR A 479 20.53 15.30 8.56
N ASP A 480 19.50 16.05 8.18
CA ASP A 480 19.29 17.37 8.79
C ASP A 480 18.59 17.25 10.16
N ASP A 481 18.40 18.40 10.82
CA ASP A 481 17.76 18.46 12.13
C ASP A 481 16.30 17.97 12.14
N ARG A 482 15.64 17.88 11.00
CA ARG A 482 14.28 17.36 10.85
C ARG A 482 14.23 15.89 10.43
N GLY A 483 15.38 15.22 10.35
CA GLY A 483 15.49 13.80 10.00
C GLY A 483 15.37 13.52 8.50
N ARG A 484 15.53 14.55 7.62
CA ARG A 484 15.59 14.35 6.18
C ARG A 484 16.99 13.91 5.78
N LEU A 485 17.08 12.86 4.95
CA LEU A 485 18.36 12.31 4.47
C LEU A 485 19.07 13.31 3.57
N LEU A 486 20.28 13.75 3.94
CA LEU A 486 21.08 14.69 3.16
C LEU A 486 22.05 13.99 2.21
N ASN A 487 22.69 12.91 2.67
CA ASN A 487 23.50 12.09 1.78
C ASN A 487 23.56 10.63 2.23
N GLU A 488 23.85 9.80 1.26
CA GLU A 488 24.15 8.39 1.41
C GLU A 488 25.48 8.13 0.72
N THR A 489 26.46 7.57 1.43
CA THR A 489 27.73 7.12 0.87
C THR A 489 27.72 5.59 0.86
N THR A 490 28.05 4.99 -0.28
CA THR A 490 28.18 3.53 -0.44
C THR A 490 29.60 3.19 -0.86
N GLN A 491 30.22 2.23 -0.16
CA GLN A 491 31.54 1.69 -0.49
C GLN A 491 31.46 0.16 -0.57
N VAL A 492 32.01 -0.43 -1.63
CA VAL A 492 32.03 -1.86 -1.86
C VAL A 492 33.45 -2.37 -1.73
N ASN A 493 33.67 -3.34 -0.82
CA ASN A 493 34.99 -3.97 -0.58
C ASN A 493 36.14 -2.97 -0.33
N GLY A 494 35.86 -1.84 0.34
CA GLY A 494 36.84 -0.79 0.55
C GLY A 494 37.33 -0.09 -0.72
N GLY A 495 36.59 -0.21 -1.84
CA GLY A 495 36.83 0.50 -3.09
C GLY A 495 36.48 1.98 -3.03
N GLU A 496 36.25 2.58 -4.19
CA GLU A 496 35.83 3.99 -4.26
C GLU A 496 34.43 4.20 -3.65
N GLU A 497 34.24 5.33 -2.99
CA GLU A 497 32.96 5.75 -2.43
C GLU A 497 32.05 6.31 -3.52
N ALA A 498 30.83 5.83 -3.57
CA ALA A 498 29.75 6.42 -4.34
C ALA A 498 28.84 7.21 -3.41
N VAL A 499 28.69 8.50 -3.68
CA VAL A 499 27.89 9.42 -2.84
C VAL A 499 26.65 9.85 -3.60
N VAL A 500 25.50 9.78 -2.92
CA VAL A 500 24.22 10.35 -3.37
C VAL A 500 23.84 11.46 -2.42
N TYR A 501 23.61 12.66 -2.96
CA TYR A 501 23.13 13.82 -2.22
C TYR A 501 21.64 14.01 -2.49
N TYR A 502 20.90 14.41 -1.45
CA TYR A 502 19.47 14.68 -1.51
C TYR A 502 19.22 16.13 -1.13
N GLU A 503 18.50 16.83 -1.98
CA GLU A 503 18.09 18.20 -1.77
C GLU A 503 16.57 18.29 -1.71
N TYR A 504 16.07 19.13 -0.83
CA TYR A 504 14.64 19.24 -0.60
C TYR A 504 14.16 20.64 -0.94
N ASP A 505 12.90 20.76 -1.29
CA ASP A 505 12.24 22.06 -1.41
C ASP A 505 11.92 22.64 -0.02
N GLU A 506 11.39 23.84 0.01
CA GLU A 506 11.08 24.58 1.24
C GLU A 506 10.09 23.82 2.15
N LEU A 507 9.20 23.01 1.57
CA LEU A 507 8.22 22.20 2.28
C LEU A 507 8.73 20.80 2.67
N GLY A 508 9.97 20.47 2.30
CA GLY A 508 10.61 19.20 2.63
C GLY A 508 10.34 18.06 1.66
N ARG A 509 9.85 18.35 0.43
CA ARG A 509 9.74 17.35 -0.64
C ARG A 509 11.09 17.23 -1.35
N LEU A 510 11.41 16.03 -1.87
CA LEU A 510 12.68 15.79 -2.57
C LEU A 510 12.74 16.59 -3.88
N ALA A 511 13.51 17.68 -3.88
CA ALA A 511 13.66 18.56 -5.04
C ALA A 511 14.76 18.08 -6.01
N ALA A 512 15.86 17.55 -5.47
CA ALA A 512 16.93 17.01 -6.30
C ALA A 512 17.65 15.84 -5.66
N ARG A 513 18.18 14.96 -6.51
CA ARG A 513 19.09 13.90 -6.14
C ARG A 513 20.31 13.97 -7.04
N ARG A 514 21.50 13.99 -6.45
CA ARG A 514 22.76 14.09 -7.20
C ARG A 514 23.64 12.88 -6.91
N LEU A 515 24.04 12.15 -7.94
CA LEU A 515 24.93 11.01 -7.87
C LEU A 515 26.36 11.46 -8.23
N GLY A 516 27.30 11.26 -7.30
CA GLY A 516 28.70 11.65 -7.47
C GLY A 516 29.00 13.09 -7.13
N GLU A 517 30.26 13.50 -7.33
CA GLU A 517 30.79 14.82 -7.02
C GLU A 517 31.36 15.53 -8.27
N GLY A 518 31.45 16.87 -8.18
CA GLY A 518 32.09 17.72 -9.19
C GLY A 518 31.31 17.81 -10.50
N THR A 519 32.05 18.02 -11.61
CA THR A 519 31.45 18.24 -12.95
C THR A 519 30.94 17.00 -13.64
N SER A 520 31.22 15.82 -13.10
CA SER A 520 30.73 14.53 -13.62
C SER A 520 29.52 14.02 -12.83
N ALA A 521 29.02 14.78 -11.89
CA ALA A 521 27.85 14.40 -11.10
C ALA A 521 26.58 14.41 -11.97
N ILE A 522 25.78 13.35 -11.86
CA ILE A 522 24.46 13.29 -12.48
C ILE A 522 23.43 13.82 -11.47
N ALA A 523 22.80 14.95 -11.82
CA ALA A 523 21.75 15.55 -11.01
C ALA A 523 20.37 15.25 -11.61
N GLU A 524 19.48 14.71 -10.80
CA GLU A 524 18.06 14.50 -11.11
C GLU A 524 17.25 15.52 -10.31
N GLN A 525 16.44 16.33 -10.97
CA GLN A 525 15.53 17.30 -10.34
C GLN A 525 14.09 16.76 -10.41
N SER A 526 13.31 17.06 -9.37
CA SER A 526 11.90 16.70 -9.27
C SER A 526 11.04 17.94 -9.09
N GLU A 527 9.93 18.02 -9.83
CA GLU A 527 8.93 19.08 -9.68
C GLU A 527 7.58 18.46 -9.29
N TYR A 528 6.82 19.18 -8.49
CA TYR A 528 5.55 18.73 -7.94
C TYR A 528 4.47 19.76 -8.17
N ASP A 529 3.23 19.30 -8.29
CA ASP A 529 2.07 20.19 -8.26
C ASP A 529 1.77 20.65 -6.82
N ILE A 530 0.73 21.47 -6.67
CA ILE A 530 0.28 21.99 -5.38
C ILE A 530 -0.20 20.87 -4.42
N ARG A 531 -0.61 19.71 -4.95
CA ARG A 531 -1.04 18.51 -4.20
C ARG A 531 0.12 17.62 -3.79
N SER A 532 1.35 18.00 -4.15
CA SER A 532 2.57 17.22 -4.01
C SER A 532 2.64 15.97 -4.90
N TRP A 533 1.91 15.94 -6.01
CA TRP A 533 2.07 14.90 -7.02
C TRP A 533 3.27 15.24 -7.91
N LEU A 534 4.07 14.23 -8.23
CA LEU A 534 5.22 14.38 -9.11
C LEU A 534 4.74 14.74 -10.52
N THR A 535 5.18 15.88 -11.04
CA THR A 535 4.84 16.34 -12.40
C THR A 535 6.00 16.21 -13.37
N LYS A 536 7.24 16.29 -12.86
CA LYS A 536 8.42 16.21 -13.73
C LYS A 536 9.63 15.68 -12.98
N LYS A 537 10.46 14.93 -13.71
CA LYS A 537 11.85 14.64 -13.37
C LYS A 537 12.74 14.99 -14.52
N SER A 538 13.88 15.63 -14.24
CA SER A 538 14.83 16.04 -15.26
C SER A 538 16.27 15.81 -14.81
N SER A 539 17.10 15.38 -15.75
CA SER A 539 18.55 15.25 -15.59
C SER A 539 19.25 15.54 -16.90
N GLU A 540 20.58 15.48 -16.90
CA GLU A 540 21.37 15.58 -18.13
C GLU A 540 21.16 14.38 -19.07
N LEU A 541 20.71 13.23 -18.54
CA LEU A 541 20.56 11.99 -19.30
C LEU A 541 19.10 11.65 -19.65
N PHE A 542 18.14 12.21 -18.89
CA PHE A 542 16.75 11.78 -18.99
C PHE A 542 15.79 12.86 -18.46
N ASP A 543 14.77 13.15 -19.23
CA ASP A 543 13.63 13.97 -18.80
C ASP A 543 12.37 13.13 -18.83
N MET A 544 11.48 13.35 -17.85
CA MET A 544 10.11 12.86 -17.88
C MET A 544 9.13 13.85 -17.28
N SER A 545 7.89 13.82 -17.75
CA SER A 545 6.76 14.55 -17.16
C SER A 545 5.53 13.67 -17.09
N LEU A 546 4.71 13.91 -16.07
CA LEU A 546 3.47 13.22 -15.78
C LEU A 546 2.31 14.23 -15.82
N GLY A 547 1.23 13.88 -16.50
CA GLY A 547 -0.07 14.56 -16.37
C GLY A 547 -0.99 13.70 -15.51
N HIS A 548 -1.82 14.34 -14.69
CA HIS A 548 -2.76 13.68 -13.80
C HIS A 548 -4.20 14.11 -14.12
N SER A 549 -5.16 13.23 -13.85
CA SER A 549 -6.57 13.61 -13.70
C SER A 549 -6.79 14.34 -12.36
N TYR A 550 -7.99 14.81 -12.13
CA TYR A 550 -8.30 15.47 -10.84
C TYR A 550 -8.30 14.51 -9.65
N THR A 551 -8.51 13.22 -9.88
CA THR A 551 -8.45 12.16 -8.86
C THR A 551 -7.07 11.53 -8.69
N GLY A 552 -6.09 11.89 -9.56
CA GLY A 552 -4.70 11.46 -9.46
C GLY A 552 -4.28 10.35 -10.41
N ASN A 553 -5.17 9.87 -11.28
CA ASN A 553 -4.80 8.93 -12.32
C ASN A 553 -3.80 9.57 -13.29
N ILE A 554 -2.77 8.84 -13.70
CA ILE A 554 -1.80 9.33 -14.68
C ILE A 554 -2.46 9.35 -16.06
N THR A 555 -2.73 10.54 -16.62
CA THR A 555 -3.33 10.70 -17.93
C THR A 555 -2.32 10.77 -19.06
N SER A 556 -1.08 11.16 -18.73
CA SER A 556 0.00 11.14 -19.72
C SER A 556 1.36 10.94 -19.05
N TRP A 557 2.25 10.28 -19.77
CA TRP A 557 3.65 10.14 -19.43
C TRP A 557 4.50 10.46 -20.64
N GLN A 558 5.32 11.51 -20.53
CA GLN A 558 6.24 11.94 -21.57
C GLN A 558 7.66 11.75 -21.09
N TRP A 559 8.58 11.28 -21.95
CA TRP A 559 9.99 11.16 -21.62
C TRP A 559 10.89 11.30 -22.84
N GLN A 560 12.16 11.62 -22.56
CA GLN A 560 13.21 11.75 -23.55
C GLN A 560 14.55 11.36 -22.95
N HIS A 561 15.32 10.53 -23.65
CA HIS A 561 16.74 10.32 -23.34
C HIS A 561 17.56 11.48 -23.89
N LYS A 562 18.53 11.95 -23.11
CA LYS A 562 19.40 13.07 -23.41
C LYS A 562 20.86 12.68 -23.32
N GLY A 563 21.76 13.58 -23.80
CA GLY A 563 23.21 13.45 -23.59
C GLY A 563 23.89 12.41 -24.45
N ASP A 564 23.22 11.83 -25.43
CA ASP A 564 23.90 10.97 -26.43
C ASP A 564 24.76 11.83 -27.36
N PRO A 565 26.03 11.46 -27.66
CA PRO A 565 26.86 12.21 -28.60
C PRO A 565 26.27 12.36 -29.99
N SER A 566 25.30 11.53 -30.37
CA SER A 566 24.55 11.62 -31.64
C SER A 566 23.37 12.58 -31.59
N GLY A 567 23.08 13.19 -30.44
CA GLY A 567 21.94 14.06 -30.15
C GLY A 567 20.94 13.41 -29.19
N ASP A 568 20.02 14.23 -28.68
CA ASP A 568 18.95 13.75 -27.81
C ASP A 568 18.08 12.73 -28.56
N GLY A 569 17.65 11.69 -27.83
CA GLY A 569 16.72 10.67 -28.34
C GLY A 569 15.35 11.28 -28.69
N PRO A 570 14.45 10.50 -29.30
CA PRO A 570 13.11 10.96 -29.62
C PRO A 570 12.32 11.28 -28.35
N GLN A 571 11.48 12.31 -28.44
CA GLN A 571 10.50 12.60 -27.39
C GLN A 571 9.36 11.59 -27.49
N ASN A 572 9.20 10.77 -26.47
CA ASN A 572 8.12 9.79 -26.35
C ASN A 572 7.03 10.33 -25.43
N ARG A 573 5.77 10.07 -25.78
CA ARG A 573 4.63 10.38 -24.92
C ARG A 573 3.61 9.26 -25.00
N TYR A 574 3.20 8.73 -23.86
CA TYR A 574 1.99 7.93 -23.71
C TYR A 574 0.84 8.79 -23.18
N VAL A 575 -0.35 8.54 -23.70
CA VAL A 575 -1.63 9.03 -23.17
C VAL A 575 -2.41 7.81 -22.74
N PHE A 576 -2.97 7.87 -21.53
CA PHE A 576 -3.72 6.80 -20.91
C PHE A 576 -5.20 7.18 -20.85
N THR A 577 -6.07 6.25 -21.18
CA THR A 577 -7.52 6.40 -20.97
C THR A 577 -8.02 5.31 -20.03
N TYR A 578 -8.98 5.67 -19.23
CA TYR A 578 -9.55 4.83 -18.19
C TYR A 578 -11.04 4.62 -18.46
N ASP A 579 -11.59 3.53 -17.91
CA ASP A 579 -13.02 3.28 -17.88
C ASP A 579 -13.68 3.99 -16.69
N GLY A 580 -15.00 3.84 -16.53
CA GLY A 580 -15.78 4.46 -15.45
C GLY A 580 -15.37 4.02 -14.03
N LEU A 581 -14.59 2.95 -13.89
CA LEU A 581 -14.04 2.45 -12.63
C LEU A 581 -12.56 2.81 -12.45
N SER A 582 -12.02 3.75 -13.24
CA SER A 582 -10.61 4.15 -13.21
C SER A 582 -9.62 3.02 -13.54
N ARG A 583 -10.03 1.99 -14.31
CA ARG A 583 -9.16 0.94 -14.82
C ARG A 583 -8.61 1.35 -16.18
N LEU A 584 -7.34 1.00 -16.45
CA LEU A 584 -6.69 1.34 -17.73
C LEU A 584 -7.42 0.67 -18.91
N ALA A 585 -7.98 1.46 -19.83
CA ALA A 585 -8.68 0.96 -21.01
C ALA A 585 -7.79 0.94 -22.26
N ASN A 586 -7.02 2.03 -22.49
CA ASN A 586 -6.13 2.13 -23.66
C ASN A 586 -4.88 2.95 -23.36
N THR A 587 -3.83 2.69 -24.14
CA THR A 587 -2.66 3.56 -24.25
C THR A 587 -2.49 4.05 -25.67
N THR A 588 -2.08 5.31 -25.84
CA THR A 588 -1.75 5.88 -27.15
C THR A 588 -0.35 6.45 -27.10
N GLN A 589 0.52 6.03 -28.01
CA GLN A 589 1.91 6.51 -28.07
C GLN A 589 2.05 7.62 -29.11
N TYR A 590 2.83 8.62 -28.78
CA TYR A 590 3.32 9.65 -29.69
C TYR A 590 4.85 9.65 -29.65
N VAL A 591 5.48 9.88 -30.80
CA VAL A 591 6.93 10.07 -30.92
C VAL A 591 7.18 11.37 -31.67
N ASN A 592 7.90 12.30 -31.07
CA ASN A 592 8.13 13.65 -31.58
C ASN A 592 6.82 14.41 -31.95
N GLY A 593 5.76 14.16 -31.16
CA GLY A 593 4.44 14.76 -31.35
C GLY A 593 3.54 14.07 -32.38
N GLU A 594 4.07 13.12 -33.15
CA GLU A 594 3.30 12.37 -34.13
C GLU A 594 2.78 11.04 -33.53
N LEU A 595 1.54 10.67 -33.90
CA LEU A 595 0.92 9.43 -33.45
C LEU A 595 1.77 8.23 -33.90
N ASN A 596 2.22 7.46 -32.91
CA ASN A 596 2.99 6.24 -33.14
C ASN A 596 2.18 5.02 -32.68
N LYS A 597 1.99 4.07 -33.59
CA LYS A 597 1.25 2.84 -33.37
C LYS A 597 2.15 1.65 -32.99
N GLN A 598 3.44 1.89 -32.76
CA GLN A 598 4.42 0.79 -32.64
C GLN A 598 4.34 0.06 -31.32
N ASN A 599 4.19 0.78 -30.20
CA ASN A 599 4.24 0.18 -28.86
C ASN A 599 3.04 0.68 -28.03
N VAL A 600 1.92 -0.01 -28.12
CA VAL A 600 0.68 0.40 -27.42
C VAL A 600 -0.06 -0.82 -26.87
N GLU A 601 -0.80 -0.60 -25.81
CA GLU A 601 -1.76 -1.55 -25.26
C GLU A 601 -3.17 -0.99 -25.47
N ARG A 602 -4.07 -1.83 -25.96
CA ARG A 602 -5.41 -1.41 -26.33
C ARG A 602 -6.45 -2.46 -26.00
N PHE A 603 -7.70 -1.99 -25.91
CA PHE A 603 -8.85 -2.85 -25.66
C PHE A 603 -8.65 -3.70 -24.43
N LEU A 604 -8.12 -3.07 -23.35
CA LEU A 604 -8.18 -3.68 -22.05
C LEU A 604 -9.63 -3.61 -21.60
N THR A 605 -10.29 -4.76 -21.55
CA THR A 605 -11.66 -4.85 -21.07
C THR A 605 -11.68 -5.74 -19.85
N TYR A 606 -12.66 -5.53 -19.01
CA TYR A 606 -12.76 -6.20 -17.72
C TYR A 606 -14.16 -6.74 -17.52
N ASP A 607 -14.28 -7.80 -16.72
CA ASP A 607 -15.58 -8.22 -16.21
C ASP A 607 -16.00 -7.28 -15.05
N ARG A 608 -17.21 -7.49 -14.52
CA ARG A 608 -17.74 -6.72 -13.39
C ARG A 608 -16.91 -6.88 -12.11
N ASN A 609 -16.22 -8.01 -11.95
CA ASN A 609 -15.32 -8.26 -10.82
C ASN A 609 -13.94 -7.59 -10.96
N GLY A 610 -13.67 -6.96 -12.12
CA GLY A 610 -12.38 -6.33 -12.43
C GLY A 610 -11.33 -7.30 -13.01
N ASN A 611 -11.69 -8.52 -13.37
CA ASN A 611 -10.78 -9.42 -14.05
C ASN A 611 -10.58 -8.98 -15.51
N LEU A 612 -9.34 -8.98 -15.98
CA LEU A 612 -8.99 -8.59 -17.35
C LEU A 612 -9.54 -9.62 -18.35
N LEU A 613 -10.45 -9.21 -19.25
CA LEU A 613 -11.03 -10.09 -20.26
C LEU A 613 -10.24 -10.08 -21.57
N THR A 614 -9.78 -8.89 -21.99
CA THR A 614 -9.03 -8.76 -23.25
C THR A 614 -7.81 -7.86 -23.06
N LEU A 615 -6.75 -8.15 -23.81
CA LEU A 615 -5.57 -7.32 -23.92
C LEU A 615 -4.96 -7.47 -25.31
N ILE A 616 -4.90 -6.37 -26.06
CA ILE A 616 -4.17 -6.31 -27.33
C ILE A 616 -2.91 -5.47 -27.14
N ARG A 617 -1.76 -6.06 -27.46
CA ARG A 617 -0.46 -5.39 -27.37
C ARG A 617 0.19 -5.33 -28.74
N TYR A 618 0.71 -4.16 -29.09
CA TYR A 618 1.55 -3.95 -30.25
C TYR A 618 3.00 -3.72 -29.79
N ALA A 619 3.94 -4.33 -30.51
CA ALA A 619 5.36 -4.09 -30.39
C ALA A 619 5.94 -3.90 -31.78
N ASP A 620 6.71 -2.81 -31.99
CA ASP A 620 7.29 -2.44 -33.28
C ASP A 620 6.28 -2.39 -34.45
N GLY A 621 5.06 -1.94 -34.14
CA GLY A 621 3.96 -1.81 -35.09
C GLY A 621 3.26 -3.11 -35.48
N VAL A 622 3.72 -4.23 -34.91
CA VAL A 622 3.12 -5.55 -35.11
C VAL A 622 2.34 -5.95 -33.87
N GLN A 623 1.16 -6.48 -34.05
CA GLN A 623 0.41 -7.07 -32.94
C GLN A 623 1.21 -8.23 -32.34
N SER A 624 1.83 -7.99 -31.20
CA SER A 624 2.65 -8.98 -30.51
C SER A 624 1.82 -9.93 -29.66
N SER A 625 0.63 -9.48 -29.24
CA SER A 625 -0.26 -10.28 -28.40
C SER A 625 -1.71 -9.80 -28.60
N ASN A 626 -2.63 -10.73 -28.81
CA ASN A 626 -4.06 -10.58 -28.61
C ASN A 626 -4.47 -11.71 -27.68
N ARG A 627 -4.94 -11.37 -26.48
CA ARG A 627 -5.24 -12.35 -25.45
C ARG A 627 -6.67 -12.15 -24.98
N GLN A 628 -7.37 -13.26 -24.89
CA GLN A 628 -8.67 -13.35 -24.22
C GLN A 628 -8.50 -14.21 -22.97
N TYR A 629 -9.08 -13.77 -21.89
CA TYR A 629 -8.99 -14.43 -20.61
C TYR A 629 -10.40 -14.87 -20.19
N THR A 630 -10.53 -16.11 -19.74
CA THR A 630 -11.76 -16.67 -19.24
C THR A 630 -11.58 -17.03 -17.77
N TYR A 631 -12.59 -16.78 -16.96
CA TYR A 631 -12.52 -17.00 -15.53
C TYR A 631 -13.65 -17.92 -15.05
N ILE A 632 -13.39 -18.63 -13.96
CA ILE A 632 -14.39 -19.30 -13.13
C ILE A 632 -14.40 -18.56 -11.79
N GLY A 633 -15.42 -17.74 -11.57
CA GLY A 633 -15.37 -16.72 -10.52
C GLY A 633 -14.21 -15.76 -10.77
N ASN A 634 -13.29 -15.62 -9.81
CA ASN A 634 -12.07 -14.79 -9.95
C ASN A 634 -10.81 -15.63 -10.27
N ARG A 635 -10.95 -16.91 -10.54
CA ARG A 635 -9.84 -17.78 -10.92
C ARG A 635 -9.70 -17.81 -12.44
N LEU A 636 -8.52 -17.47 -12.94
CA LEU A 636 -8.19 -17.62 -14.36
C LEU A 636 -8.34 -19.10 -14.75
N ASP A 637 -9.23 -19.36 -15.71
CA ASP A 637 -9.46 -20.70 -16.26
C ASP A 637 -8.63 -20.92 -17.52
N ARG A 638 -8.72 -19.97 -18.45
CA ARG A 638 -8.07 -20.11 -19.74
C ARG A 638 -7.59 -18.78 -20.29
N MET A 639 -6.48 -18.81 -21.01
CA MET A 639 -5.95 -17.72 -21.81
C MET A 639 -5.84 -18.16 -23.25
N GLU A 640 -6.58 -17.54 -24.14
CA GLU A 640 -6.52 -17.78 -25.56
C GLU A 640 -5.70 -16.71 -26.29
N LYS A 641 -5.01 -17.11 -27.37
CA LYS A 641 -4.30 -16.21 -28.23
C LYS A 641 -4.96 -16.21 -29.62
N ASP A 642 -5.59 -15.11 -30.01
CA ASP A 642 -6.29 -14.95 -31.28
C ASP A 642 -5.35 -14.60 -32.46
N LYS A 643 -5.92 -14.59 -33.66
CA LYS A 643 -5.22 -14.16 -34.88
C LYS A 643 -4.73 -12.72 -34.78
N VAL A 644 -3.54 -12.47 -35.30
CA VAL A 644 -2.96 -11.13 -35.46
C VAL A 644 -3.85 -10.31 -36.41
N ILE A 645 -4.36 -9.17 -35.95
CA ILE A 645 -5.12 -8.20 -36.75
C ILE A 645 -4.19 -7.03 -37.07
N ALA A 646 -4.10 -6.61 -38.31
CA ALA A 646 -3.30 -5.46 -38.67
C ALA A 646 -3.93 -4.16 -38.15
N TRP A 647 -3.10 -3.21 -37.73
CA TRP A 647 -3.56 -1.93 -37.16
C TRP A 647 -4.49 -1.15 -38.10
N ASP A 648 -4.24 -1.23 -39.40
CA ASP A 648 -4.97 -0.48 -40.41
C ASP A 648 -6.42 -0.97 -40.66
N GLU A 649 -6.77 -2.13 -40.04
CA GLU A 649 -8.14 -2.67 -40.09
C GLU A 649 -9.03 -2.18 -38.95
N ILE A 650 -8.49 -1.32 -38.04
CA ILE A 650 -9.22 -0.78 -36.90
C ILE A 650 -9.53 0.69 -37.14
N GLU A 651 -10.78 1.01 -37.46
CA GLU A 651 -11.25 2.40 -37.56
C GLU A 651 -11.38 3.00 -36.15
N ILE A 652 -10.70 4.11 -35.90
CA ILE A 652 -10.78 4.89 -34.66
C ILE A 652 -11.63 6.13 -34.97
N HIS A 653 -12.80 6.21 -34.34
CA HIS A 653 -13.56 7.46 -34.33
C HIS A 653 -13.03 8.37 -33.21
N PRO A 654 -12.58 9.59 -33.51
CA PRO A 654 -12.22 10.56 -32.49
C PRO A 654 -13.50 11.09 -31.83
N GLY A 655 -13.71 10.75 -30.56
CA GLY A 655 -14.73 11.37 -29.72
C GLY A 655 -15.89 10.48 -29.28
N GLY A 656 -15.63 9.35 -28.66
CA GLY A 656 -16.64 8.55 -27.98
C GLY A 656 -16.17 7.12 -27.72
N PRO A 657 -16.68 6.42 -26.72
CA PRO A 657 -16.41 5.02 -26.51
C PRO A 657 -17.15 4.22 -27.60
N ALA A 658 -16.50 3.99 -28.74
CA ALA A 658 -17.01 3.08 -29.74
C ALA A 658 -16.58 1.66 -29.39
N ILE A 659 -17.44 0.91 -28.76
CA ILE A 659 -17.36 -0.54 -28.70
C ILE A 659 -17.68 -1.05 -30.10
N VAL A 660 -16.67 -1.28 -30.92
CA VAL A 660 -16.82 -2.11 -32.11
C VAL A 660 -16.51 -3.53 -31.69
N VAL A 661 -17.54 -4.31 -31.40
CA VAL A 661 -17.44 -5.76 -31.32
C VAL A 661 -17.23 -6.25 -32.76
N PRO A 662 -16.11 -6.88 -33.12
CA PRO A 662 -15.97 -7.46 -34.45
C PRO A 662 -16.99 -8.59 -34.59
N GLU A 663 -17.83 -8.54 -35.63
CA GLU A 663 -18.70 -9.66 -36.04
C GLU A 663 -17.86 -10.93 -36.16
N LYS A 664 -18.34 -12.02 -35.57
CA LYS A 664 -17.74 -13.35 -35.68
C LYS A 664 -17.63 -13.75 -37.14
N VAL A 665 -16.44 -13.69 -37.70
CA VAL A 665 -16.12 -14.43 -38.92
C VAL A 665 -15.81 -15.87 -38.49
N THR A 666 -16.80 -16.73 -38.63
CA THR A 666 -16.63 -18.17 -38.55
C THR A 666 -15.98 -18.64 -39.84
N GLU A 667 -14.70 -18.97 -39.86
CA GLU A 667 -14.17 -19.94 -40.80
C GLU A 667 -13.29 -20.96 -40.07
N ASP A 668 -13.72 -22.17 -40.32
CA ASP A 668 -13.21 -23.47 -39.95
C ASP A 668 -11.75 -23.70 -40.34
N ASN A 669 -10.96 -24.25 -39.44
CA ASN A 669 -10.01 -25.33 -39.62
C ASN A 669 -8.74 -25.24 -38.75
N GLY A 670 -8.55 -26.30 -38.00
CA GLY A 670 -7.24 -26.83 -37.64
C GLY A 670 -6.87 -26.69 -36.16
N THR A 671 -7.37 -27.61 -35.37
CA THR A 671 -6.78 -28.01 -34.09
C THR A 671 -5.32 -28.42 -34.27
N ALA A 672 -4.42 -27.65 -33.73
CA ALA A 672 -3.11 -28.12 -33.33
C ALA A 672 -3.02 -27.98 -31.82
N ALA A 673 -3.15 -29.06 -31.11
CA ALA A 673 -2.79 -29.17 -29.71
C ALA A 673 -1.28 -28.96 -29.60
N LEU A 674 -0.87 -27.91 -28.92
CA LEU A 674 0.49 -27.77 -28.42
C LEU A 674 0.37 -27.86 -26.89
N ASP A 675 0.63 -29.06 -26.37
CA ASP A 675 1.03 -29.28 -25.00
C ASP A 675 2.37 -28.57 -24.76
N ALA A 676 2.30 -27.35 -24.25
CA ALA A 676 3.46 -26.67 -23.69
C ALA A 676 3.28 -26.66 -22.17
N GLU A 677 3.94 -27.59 -21.49
CA GLU A 677 4.19 -27.46 -20.05
C GLU A 677 4.91 -26.14 -19.79
N ILE A 678 4.22 -25.19 -19.19
CA ILE A 678 4.84 -23.97 -18.68
C ILE A 678 5.47 -24.34 -17.34
N SER A 679 6.78 -24.61 -17.35
CA SER A 679 7.55 -24.64 -16.11
C SER A 679 7.76 -23.19 -15.65
N ILE A 680 7.07 -22.80 -14.58
CA ILE A 680 7.34 -21.56 -13.90
C ILE A 680 8.62 -21.76 -13.09
N ASP A 681 9.68 -21.06 -13.48
CA ASP A 681 10.91 -20.99 -12.69
C ASP A 681 10.63 -20.20 -11.40
N THR A 682 10.48 -20.92 -10.30
CA THR A 682 10.21 -20.38 -8.96
C THR A 682 11.49 -20.00 -8.20
N SER A 683 12.60 -19.80 -8.87
CA SER A 683 13.86 -19.40 -8.23
C SER A 683 13.92 -17.91 -7.80
N ALA A 684 12.84 -17.16 -7.92
CA ALA A 684 12.76 -15.81 -7.38
C ALA A 684 12.51 -15.86 -5.87
N VAL A 685 13.56 -15.67 -5.08
CA VAL A 685 13.47 -15.42 -3.64
C VAL A 685 12.66 -14.15 -3.39
N ILE A 686 11.41 -14.28 -2.94
CA ILE A 686 10.62 -13.14 -2.45
C ILE A 686 11.19 -12.74 -1.10
N ARG A 687 11.97 -11.66 -1.07
CA ARG A 687 12.35 -11.00 0.18
C ARG A 687 11.16 -10.19 0.68
N PRO A 688 10.79 -10.24 1.96
CA PRO A 688 9.81 -9.31 2.51
C PRO A 688 10.41 -7.91 2.50
N VAL A 689 9.75 -7.00 1.79
CA VAL A 689 10.12 -5.58 1.77
C VAL A 689 9.63 -4.97 3.08
N ASP A 690 10.56 -4.59 3.93
CA ASP A 690 10.29 -3.72 5.07
C ASP A 690 9.79 -2.37 4.56
N ARG A 691 8.69 -1.87 5.10
CA ARG A 691 8.09 -0.60 4.69
C ARG A 691 9.02 0.54 5.07
N GLY A 692 9.70 1.12 4.10
CA GLY A 692 10.48 2.32 4.33
C GLY A 692 11.64 2.60 3.39
N SER A 693 11.54 2.32 2.10
CA SER A 693 12.34 3.03 1.10
C SER A 693 11.79 2.79 -0.31
N SER A 694 11.39 3.87 -0.94
CA SER A 694 11.04 3.89 -2.36
C SER A 694 12.32 3.73 -3.19
N CYS A 695 12.61 2.50 -3.63
CA CYS A 695 13.53 2.26 -4.72
C CYS A 695 12.76 1.62 -5.87
N ILE A 696 12.63 2.35 -6.96
CA ILE A 696 12.17 1.82 -8.24
C ILE A 696 13.27 0.92 -8.79
N HIS A 697 13.09 -0.40 -8.71
CA HIS A 697 13.94 -1.35 -9.43
C HIS A 697 13.40 -1.50 -10.84
N VAL A 698 14.15 -1.00 -11.82
CA VAL A 698 13.95 -1.35 -13.23
C VAL A 698 14.44 -2.78 -13.41
N MET A 699 13.52 -3.74 -13.46
CA MET A 699 13.86 -5.10 -13.90
C MET A 699 14.10 -5.10 -15.41
N ARG A 700 15.34 -5.39 -15.82
CA ARG A 700 15.63 -5.88 -17.17
C ARG A 700 15.24 -7.35 -17.20
N THR A 701 14.14 -7.67 -17.83
CA THR A 701 13.86 -9.03 -18.30
C THR A 701 14.48 -9.22 -19.67
N THR A 702 15.61 -9.93 -19.74
CA THR A 702 16.08 -10.56 -20.98
C THR A 702 15.29 -11.86 -21.13
N ALA A 703 14.28 -11.86 -21.97
CA ALA A 703 13.67 -13.09 -22.44
C ALA A 703 14.57 -13.66 -23.55
N THR A 704 15.21 -14.80 -23.28
CA THR A 704 15.82 -15.63 -24.34
C THR A 704 14.76 -16.64 -24.74
N ALA A 705 14.30 -16.52 -25.98
CA ALA A 705 13.41 -17.50 -26.59
C ALA A 705 14.21 -18.76 -26.97
N ILE A 706 13.72 -19.92 -26.63
CA ILE A 706 13.87 -21.18 -27.34
C ILE A 706 12.47 -21.68 -27.66
#